data_b85a12e186102267b1ff1b876081fa7b
#
_entry.id   b85a12e186102267b1ff1b876081fa7b
#
_cell.length_a   1.000
_cell.length_b   1.000
_cell.length_c   1.000
_cell.angle_alpha   90.00
_cell.angle_beta   90.00
_cell.angle_gamma   90.00
#
_symmetry.space_group_name_H-M   'P 1'
#
loop_
_entity.id
_entity.type
_entity.pdbx_description
1 polymer ?
#
loop_
_entity_poly.entity_id
_entity_poly.type
_entity_poly.pdbx_seq_one_letter_code
_entity_poly.pdbx_strand_id
1 'polypeptide(L)'
;MRLLLFESKKFLRLPGVRFLLIGVLMLNLVWCIFSPIPSPTQTEQESYIIGYEESIRYVIRLAELNATEYEASVGADNFNVQYQQDVAKRYSKLLDAGVMPSAVQGWNEFFSLTADDILLVVLVMLVGIMSTMTEWDTGTFSLLATANRGRASVLSKIGFLSAFTFTAVIAVYTSSLIGIGIRFGLSSPFVPLCSVMEFASCPYDISIFSYLIISGLLKTLHLICLSVIATLAAALSKSWLVSFIASASFILLGYGVSSMQSANGLVLCNPYTLVLTDPLFFRYRAVNLLNHSVSLMIIAVLLIILTFLFATAAYLVVMLQGSSVRSLAASEKRIFTTLRKMLDRLLLYLPKKKPRQRSLLFMEAKKSFIKSHLFLLCIVMLIVNIGYVSHTVPKPDPGELFYKELCDSMEGELTNEKRLAVWDALDQANSIISQHDSMRNALQNNRITGEEYSAYMETYYRAQIEHFAYSKLNAQCQRIDMLAENGKTAQILYDSGWHHAFSLRFDMVLAVFLLLFFSCIYDMEYKSGVYRLASISAKGMASLYKSKMLLSLIVTTIAFLICFGIDMFFLLQSYALPHPFFSASIILDFSAPLAIALFIHSCVKILVTILFVTSIVHLARCLRRTYLVIPVGLLVLASFGFVTNL
;
A
#
# COMPACT_ATOMS: atom_id res chain seq x y z
N MET A 1 27.15 9.53 -24.81
CA MET A 1 25.94 9.48 -25.66
C MET A 1 25.77 8.15 -26.43
N ARG A 2 26.75 7.65 -27.21
CA ARG A 2 26.63 6.37 -27.97
C ARG A 2 26.37 5.17 -27.07
N LEU A 3 27.02 5.03 -25.90
CA LEU A 3 26.81 3.94 -24.96
C LEU A 3 25.40 3.98 -24.34
N LEU A 4 24.88 5.15 -24.01
CA LEU A 4 23.52 5.30 -23.49
C LEU A 4 22.48 4.90 -24.51
N LEU A 5 22.64 5.31 -25.78
CA LEU A 5 21.77 4.87 -26.88
C LEU A 5 21.85 3.35 -27.12
N PHE A 6 23.03 2.76 -26.93
CA PHE A 6 23.20 1.31 -27.01
C PHE A 6 22.44 0.59 -25.89
N GLU A 7 22.60 1.03 -24.64
CA GLU A 7 21.84 0.48 -23.50
C GLU A 7 20.34 0.63 -23.69
N SER A 8 19.86 1.80 -24.12
CA SER A 8 18.44 2.02 -24.41
C SER A 8 17.91 1.07 -25.49
N LYS A 9 18.64 0.91 -26.60
CA LYS A 9 18.27 -0.02 -27.68
C LYS A 9 18.30 -1.48 -27.22
N LYS A 10 19.30 -1.87 -26.41
CA LYS A 10 19.40 -3.22 -25.83
C LYS A 10 18.18 -3.52 -24.97
N PHE A 11 17.80 -2.60 -24.09
CA PHE A 11 16.68 -2.75 -23.18
C PHE A 11 15.33 -2.73 -23.88
N LEU A 12 15.08 -1.75 -24.75
CA LEU A 12 13.82 -1.64 -25.49
C LEU A 12 13.61 -2.78 -26.49
N ARG A 13 14.67 -3.50 -26.89
CA ARG A 13 14.54 -4.71 -27.67
C ARG A 13 14.14 -5.94 -26.85
N LEU A 14 14.29 -5.91 -25.52
CA LEU A 14 13.82 -6.99 -24.66
C LEU A 14 12.29 -6.99 -24.66
N PRO A 15 11.63 -8.04 -25.14
CA PRO A 15 10.16 -8.08 -25.19
C PRO A 15 9.56 -7.95 -23.79
N GLY A 16 10.23 -8.45 -22.75
CA GLY A 16 9.77 -8.35 -21.37
C GLY A 16 9.61 -6.92 -20.85
N VAL A 17 10.49 -5.97 -21.24
CA VAL A 17 10.39 -4.56 -20.81
C VAL A 17 9.19 -3.88 -21.48
N ARG A 18 8.95 -4.16 -22.74
CA ARG A 18 7.80 -3.59 -23.47
C ARG A 18 6.48 -4.09 -22.91
N PHE A 19 6.38 -5.41 -22.70
CA PHE A 19 5.18 -6.00 -22.08
C PHE A 19 4.97 -5.51 -20.65
N LEU A 20 6.04 -5.33 -19.88
CA LEU A 20 5.96 -4.79 -18.52
C LEU A 20 5.40 -3.37 -18.52
N LEU A 21 5.95 -2.48 -19.37
CA LEU A 21 5.49 -1.09 -19.44
C LEU A 21 4.02 -1.00 -19.90
N ILE A 22 3.68 -1.68 -20.99
CA ILE A 22 2.30 -1.72 -21.51
C ILE A 22 1.37 -2.32 -20.44
N GLY A 23 1.78 -3.42 -19.80
CA GLY A 23 1.02 -4.09 -18.77
C GLY A 23 0.72 -3.19 -17.56
N VAL A 24 1.73 -2.46 -17.08
CA VAL A 24 1.56 -1.52 -15.97
C VAL A 24 0.64 -0.36 -16.35
N LEU A 25 0.78 0.21 -17.55
CA LEU A 25 -0.08 1.32 -18.00
C LEU A 25 -1.53 0.87 -18.16
N MET A 26 -1.77 -0.29 -18.77
CA MET A 26 -3.12 -0.85 -18.92
C MET A 26 -3.74 -1.20 -17.56
N LEU A 27 -2.96 -1.81 -16.65
CA LEU A 27 -3.41 -2.11 -15.30
C LEU A 27 -3.79 -0.84 -14.55
N ASN A 28 -2.95 0.20 -14.62
CA ASN A 28 -3.22 1.47 -13.97
C ASN A 28 -4.49 2.13 -14.52
N LEU A 29 -4.65 2.16 -15.84
CA LEU A 29 -5.83 2.72 -16.46
C LEU A 29 -7.12 1.98 -16.06
N VAL A 30 -7.09 0.65 -16.10
CA VAL A 30 -8.20 -0.21 -15.66
C VAL A 30 -8.52 0.03 -14.19
N TRP A 31 -7.50 0.14 -13.34
CA TRP A 31 -7.67 0.43 -11.93
C TRP A 31 -8.35 1.79 -11.71
N CYS A 32 -7.90 2.85 -12.35
CA CYS A 32 -8.50 4.19 -12.24
C CYS A 32 -9.97 4.23 -12.68
N ILE A 33 -10.34 3.47 -13.73
CA ILE A 33 -11.71 3.46 -14.27
C ILE A 33 -12.66 2.63 -13.40
N PHE A 34 -12.21 1.49 -12.85
CA PHE A 34 -13.10 0.49 -12.26
C PHE A 34 -12.95 0.30 -10.75
N SER A 35 -11.85 0.77 -10.13
CA SER A 35 -11.68 0.62 -8.68
C SER A 35 -12.68 1.49 -7.90
N PRO A 36 -13.20 1.02 -6.76
CA PRO A 36 -13.96 1.87 -5.84
C PRO A 36 -13.02 2.91 -5.21
N ILE A 37 -13.03 4.11 -5.75
CA ILE A 37 -12.28 5.25 -5.22
C ILE A 37 -13.25 6.04 -4.35
N PRO A 38 -12.93 6.28 -3.06
CA PRO A 38 -13.77 7.09 -2.20
C PRO A 38 -13.81 8.52 -2.75
N SER A 39 -15.00 9.04 -2.99
CA SER A 39 -15.21 10.45 -3.30
C SER A 39 -15.92 11.10 -2.12
N PRO A 40 -15.44 12.26 -1.66
CA PRO A 40 -16.10 12.98 -0.57
C PRO A 40 -17.49 13.42 -1.00
N THR A 41 -18.42 13.34 -0.08
CA THR A 41 -19.79 13.81 -0.32
C THR A 41 -19.83 15.34 -0.49
N GLN A 42 -20.84 15.85 -1.19
CA GLN A 42 -20.98 17.30 -1.39
C GLN A 42 -21.09 18.06 -0.06
N THR A 43 -21.77 17.49 0.92
CA THR A 43 -21.88 18.03 2.29
C THR A 43 -20.54 18.09 3.02
N GLU A 44 -19.67 17.10 2.86
CA GLU A 44 -18.33 17.12 3.43
C GLU A 44 -17.45 18.19 2.79
N GLN A 45 -17.55 18.37 1.48
CA GLN A 45 -16.82 19.41 0.76
C GLN A 45 -17.28 20.82 1.19
N GLU A 46 -18.59 21.04 1.30
CA GLU A 46 -19.16 22.32 1.73
C GLU A 46 -18.79 22.65 3.19
N SER A 47 -18.88 21.69 4.10
CA SER A 47 -18.48 21.88 5.49
C SER A 47 -16.98 22.21 5.64
N TYR A 48 -16.17 21.59 4.81
CA TYR A 48 -14.74 21.87 4.75
C TYR A 48 -14.44 23.30 4.30
N ILE A 49 -15.11 23.78 3.24
CA ILE A 49 -14.92 25.13 2.72
C ILE A 49 -15.31 26.18 3.78
N ILE A 50 -16.42 25.96 4.48
CA ILE A 50 -16.91 26.89 5.51
C ILE A 50 -15.93 27.01 6.69
N GLY A 51 -15.32 25.91 7.14
CA GLY A 51 -14.41 25.91 8.30
C GLY A 51 -12.95 26.24 7.99
N TYR A 52 -12.58 26.39 6.72
CA TYR A 52 -11.19 26.50 6.30
C TYR A 52 -10.46 27.70 6.88
N GLU A 53 -10.99 28.90 6.68
CA GLU A 53 -10.36 30.15 7.12
C GLU A 53 -10.16 30.18 8.65
N GLU A 54 -11.14 29.72 9.39
CA GLU A 54 -11.05 29.61 10.85
C GLU A 54 -9.97 28.62 11.31
N SER A 55 -9.88 27.49 10.63
CA SER A 55 -8.85 26.49 10.93
C SER A 55 -7.44 27.05 10.73
N ILE A 56 -7.21 27.82 9.67
CA ILE A 56 -5.94 28.49 9.42
C ILE A 56 -5.66 29.57 10.48
N ARG A 57 -6.65 30.43 10.80
CA ARG A 57 -6.51 31.43 11.87
C ARG A 57 -6.18 30.80 13.22
N TYR A 58 -6.78 29.66 13.53
CA TYR A 58 -6.48 28.92 14.74
C TYR A 58 -5.03 28.43 14.78
N VAL A 59 -4.54 27.85 13.67
CA VAL A 59 -3.14 27.42 13.57
C VAL A 59 -2.16 28.59 13.75
N ILE A 60 -2.43 29.75 13.14
CA ILE A 60 -1.60 30.95 13.29
C ILE A 60 -1.56 31.39 14.76
N ARG A 61 -2.73 31.55 15.40
CA ARG A 61 -2.83 31.97 16.80
C ARG A 61 -2.11 31.01 17.74
N LEU A 62 -2.27 29.71 17.54
CA LEU A 62 -1.59 28.70 18.34
C LEU A 62 -0.06 28.76 18.17
N ALA A 63 0.41 28.97 16.94
CA ALA A 63 1.84 29.10 16.68
C ALA A 63 2.43 30.36 17.31
N GLU A 64 1.74 31.50 17.26
CA GLU A 64 2.16 32.75 17.91
C GLU A 64 2.22 32.60 19.43
N LEU A 65 1.21 31.98 20.05
CA LEU A 65 1.19 31.72 21.49
C LEU A 65 2.35 30.81 21.91
N ASN A 66 2.54 29.71 21.20
CA ASN A 66 3.65 28.80 21.48
C ASN A 66 5.01 29.47 21.25
N ALA A 67 5.16 30.34 20.25
CA ALA A 67 6.40 31.09 20.02
C ALA A 67 6.73 31.99 21.21
N THR A 68 5.75 32.75 21.73
CA THR A 68 5.95 33.62 22.89
C THR A 68 6.24 32.85 24.18
N GLU A 69 5.59 31.70 24.39
CA GLU A 69 5.85 30.84 25.54
C GLU A 69 7.26 30.22 25.51
N TYR A 70 7.68 29.72 24.34
CA TYR A 70 9.04 29.18 24.17
C TYR A 70 10.10 30.28 24.28
N GLU A 71 9.86 31.47 23.74
CA GLU A 71 10.78 32.61 23.85
C GLU A 71 11.00 33.01 25.31
N ALA A 72 9.93 33.04 26.11
CA ALA A 72 10.00 33.33 27.53
C ALA A 72 10.73 32.25 28.34
N SER A 73 10.66 30.98 27.91
CA SER A 73 11.23 29.84 28.67
C SER A 73 12.66 29.47 28.26
N VAL A 74 13.04 29.60 26.97
CA VAL A 74 14.30 29.06 26.43
C VAL A 74 15.11 30.12 25.66
N GLY A 75 14.56 31.29 25.40
CA GLY A 75 15.18 32.39 24.65
C GLY A 75 14.90 32.36 23.14
N ALA A 76 15.07 33.52 22.48
CA ALA A 76 14.65 33.75 21.09
C ALA A 76 15.43 32.90 20.05
N ASP A 77 16.67 32.52 20.31
CA ASP A 77 17.51 31.78 19.36
C ASP A 77 17.31 30.25 19.41
N ASN A 78 16.16 29.80 19.93
CA ASN A 78 15.86 28.38 20.03
C ASN A 78 15.10 27.87 18.78
N PHE A 79 15.39 26.64 18.36
CA PHE A 79 14.69 25.97 17.27
C PHE A 79 13.16 26.03 17.40
N ASN A 80 12.62 25.80 18.61
CA ASN A 80 11.16 25.76 18.81
C ASN A 80 10.52 27.13 18.52
N VAL A 81 11.20 28.23 18.91
CA VAL A 81 10.74 29.60 18.62
C VAL A 81 10.75 29.86 17.12
N GLN A 82 11.88 29.58 16.46
CA GLN A 82 12.03 29.75 15.01
C GLN A 82 11.01 28.92 14.22
N TYR A 83 10.78 27.68 14.65
CA TYR A 83 9.79 26.79 14.03
C TYR A 83 8.38 27.35 14.11
N GLN A 84 7.95 27.80 15.29
CA GLN A 84 6.60 28.36 15.49
C GLN A 84 6.43 29.69 14.73
N GLN A 85 7.44 30.55 14.72
CA GLN A 85 7.45 31.77 13.92
C GLN A 85 7.36 31.48 12.41
N ASP A 86 8.09 30.46 11.92
CA ASP A 86 8.01 30.01 10.52
C ASP A 86 6.61 29.51 10.18
N VAL A 87 5.98 28.73 11.08
CA VAL A 87 4.59 28.28 10.94
C VAL A 87 3.65 29.47 10.82
N ALA A 88 3.66 30.37 11.80
CA ALA A 88 2.78 31.56 11.80
C ALA A 88 2.96 32.38 10.52
N LYS A 89 4.20 32.66 10.12
CA LYS A 89 4.53 33.44 8.91
C LYS A 89 4.06 32.79 7.61
N ARG A 90 4.10 31.45 7.50
CA ARG A 90 3.67 30.75 6.27
C ARG A 90 2.16 30.71 6.16
N TYR A 91 1.48 30.41 7.25
CA TYR A 91 0.02 30.37 7.25
C TYR A 91 -0.61 31.76 7.17
N SER A 92 0.02 32.82 7.73
CA SER A 92 -0.44 34.19 7.52
C SER A 92 -0.33 34.63 6.06
N LYS A 93 0.77 34.31 5.38
CA LYS A 93 0.92 34.58 3.94
C LYS A 93 -0.16 33.87 3.10
N LEU A 94 -0.53 32.63 3.48
CA LEU A 94 -1.59 31.89 2.81
C LEU A 94 -2.95 32.59 2.99
N LEU A 95 -3.21 33.09 4.18
CA LEU A 95 -4.42 33.85 4.48
C LEU A 95 -4.46 35.19 3.75
N ASP A 96 -3.34 35.93 3.75
CA ASP A 96 -3.20 37.24 3.06
C ASP A 96 -3.34 37.12 1.54
N ALA A 97 -2.94 35.97 0.96
CA ALA A 97 -3.12 35.67 -0.46
C ALA A 97 -4.59 35.46 -0.84
N GLY A 98 -5.51 35.40 0.14
CA GLY A 98 -6.95 35.23 -0.08
C GLY A 98 -7.30 33.91 -0.77
N VAL A 99 -6.46 32.88 -0.59
CA VAL A 99 -6.67 31.55 -1.18
C VAL A 99 -7.87 30.90 -0.52
N MET A 100 -8.95 30.78 -1.25
CA MET A 100 -10.16 30.10 -0.80
C MET A 100 -10.23 28.69 -1.42
N PRO A 101 -10.56 27.66 -0.63
CA PRO A 101 -10.89 26.36 -1.20
C PRO A 101 -12.04 26.49 -2.18
N SER A 102 -11.99 25.75 -3.25
CA SER A 102 -13.09 25.66 -4.22
C SER A 102 -13.45 24.19 -4.44
N ALA A 103 -14.67 23.94 -4.91
CA ALA A 103 -15.04 22.58 -5.30
C ALA A 103 -14.10 22.07 -6.42
N VAL A 104 -13.38 20.99 -6.15
CA VAL A 104 -12.42 20.39 -7.08
C VAL A 104 -12.94 19.04 -7.54
N GLN A 105 -13.38 18.97 -8.76
CA GLN A 105 -13.88 17.73 -9.36
C GLN A 105 -12.72 16.85 -9.81
N GLY A 106 -12.72 15.59 -9.37
CA GLY A 106 -11.76 14.57 -9.78
C GLY A 106 -10.38 14.63 -9.11
N TRP A 107 -10.02 15.76 -8.47
CA TRP A 107 -8.69 15.88 -7.84
C TRP A 107 -8.61 15.19 -6.49
N ASN A 108 -9.70 15.18 -5.69
CA ASN A 108 -9.75 14.42 -4.44
C ASN A 108 -9.57 12.93 -4.72
N GLU A 109 -10.24 12.42 -5.75
CA GLU A 109 -10.13 11.03 -6.19
C GLU A 109 -8.76 10.70 -6.77
N PHE A 110 -8.13 11.64 -7.47
CA PHE A 110 -6.78 11.47 -8.01
C PHE A 110 -5.73 11.32 -6.90
N PHE A 111 -5.78 12.17 -5.87
CA PHE A 111 -4.80 12.13 -4.78
C PHE A 111 -5.05 11.00 -3.78
N SER A 112 -6.26 10.48 -3.68
CA SER A 112 -6.54 9.28 -2.89
C SER A 112 -5.99 7.98 -3.53
N LEU A 113 -5.51 8.04 -4.79
CA LEU A 113 -4.93 6.91 -5.52
C LEU A 113 -3.49 6.63 -5.07
N THR A 114 -3.29 5.53 -4.35
CA THR A 114 -1.95 5.04 -3.99
C THR A 114 -1.45 3.91 -4.90
N ALA A 115 -2.33 3.37 -5.74
CA ALA A 115 -2.03 2.22 -6.58
C ALA A 115 -1.01 2.53 -7.69
N ASP A 116 -1.04 3.71 -8.27
CA ASP A 116 -0.10 4.19 -9.28
C ASP A 116 1.34 4.26 -8.74
N ASP A 117 1.52 4.72 -7.50
CA ASP A 117 2.82 4.74 -6.84
C ASP A 117 3.38 3.34 -6.59
N ILE A 118 2.53 2.39 -6.15
CA ILE A 118 2.93 0.99 -5.98
C ILE A 118 3.35 0.37 -7.31
N LEU A 119 2.58 0.63 -8.37
CA LEU A 119 2.89 0.14 -9.71
C LEU A 119 4.21 0.72 -10.25
N LEU A 120 4.48 2.01 -10.01
CA LEU A 120 5.75 2.66 -10.36
C LEU A 120 6.93 2.04 -9.63
N VAL A 121 6.82 1.81 -8.32
CA VAL A 121 7.85 1.14 -7.52
C VAL A 121 8.18 -0.24 -8.08
N VAL A 122 7.16 -1.06 -8.32
CA VAL A 122 7.34 -2.42 -8.86
C VAL A 122 7.97 -2.36 -10.25
N LEU A 123 7.50 -1.47 -11.14
CA LEU A 123 8.04 -1.29 -12.48
C LEU A 123 9.53 -0.94 -12.46
N VAL A 124 9.89 0.08 -11.67
CA VAL A 124 11.26 0.60 -11.60
C VAL A 124 12.21 -0.43 -10.97
N MET A 125 11.79 -1.12 -9.92
CA MET A 125 12.56 -2.22 -9.32
C MET A 125 12.80 -3.35 -10.31
N LEU A 126 11.75 -3.82 -11.01
CA LEU A 126 11.87 -4.89 -11.99
C LEU A 126 12.81 -4.52 -13.14
N VAL A 127 12.72 -3.30 -13.66
CA VAL A 127 13.61 -2.82 -14.72
C VAL A 127 15.06 -2.71 -14.24
N GLY A 128 15.29 -2.21 -13.02
CA GLY A 128 16.60 -2.18 -12.38
C GLY A 128 17.22 -3.59 -12.28
N ILE A 129 16.46 -4.56 -11.79
CA ILE A 129 16.88 -5.97 -11.69
C ILE A 129 17.14 -6.56 -13.07
N MET A 130 16.22 -6.37 -14.04
CA MET A 130 16.38 -6.85 -15.42
C MET A 130 17.66 -6.35 -16.06
N SER A 131 18.03 -5.09 -15.77
CA SER A 131 19.22 -4.46 -16.35
C SER A 131 20.50 -5.23 -16.03
N THR A 132 20.59 -5.87 -14.90
CA THR A 132 21.78 -6.59 -14.44
C THR A 132 21.65 -8.10 -14.62
N MET A 133 20.47 -8.67 -14.38
CA MET A 133 20.25 -10.11 -14.52
C MET A 133 20.43 -10.62 -15.94
N THR A 134 20.03 -9.84 -16.96
CA THR A 134 20.27 -10.19 -18.36
C THR A 134 21.77 -10.30 -18.67
N GLU A 135 22.61 -9.50 -18.03
CA GLU A 135 24.07 -9.57 -18.19
C GLU A 135 24.68 -10.77 -17.46
N TRP A 136 24.14 -11.14 -16.30
CA TRP A 136 24.55 -12.36 -15.61
C TRP A 136 24.17 -13.61 -16.41
N ASP A 137 22.94 -13.66 -16.94
CA ASP A 137 22.45 -14.81 -17.71
C ASP A 137 23.21 -15.00 -19.04
N THR A 138 23.71 -13.91 -19.64
CA THR A 138 24.53 -13.94 -20.87
C THR A 138 26.03 -14.05 -20.61
N GLY A 139 26.47 -13.98 -19.34
CA GLY A 139 27.90 -13.99 -18.99
C GLY A 139 28.63 -12.68 -19.30
N THR A 140 27.93 -11.66 -19.84
CA THR A 140 28.55 -10.39 -20.24
C THR A 140 28.94 -9.53 -19.04
N PHE A 141 28.36 -9.76 -17.87
CA PHE A 141 28.68 -9.01 -16.65
C PHE A 141 30.16 -9.09 -16.27
N SER A 142 30.74 -10.27 -16.33
CA SER A 142 32.17 -10.47 -16.03
C SER A 142 33.09 -9.82 -17.08
N LEU A 143 32.68 -9.80 -18.33
CA LEU A 143 33.42 -9.12 -19.40
C LEU A 143 33.38 -7.60 -19.25
N LEU A 144 32.24 -7.04 -18.86
CA LEU A 144 32.10 -5.60 -18.56
C LEU A 144 32.94 -5.20 -17.36
N ALA A 145 33.00 -6.04 -16.30
CA ALA A 145 33.80 -5.80 -15.12
C ALA A 145 35.30 -5.72 -15.38
N THR A 146 35.82 -6.49 -16.37
CA THR A 146 37.24 -6.53 -16.74
C THR A 146 37.62 -5.55 -17.85
N ALA A 147 36.62 -4.95 -18.53
CA ALA A 147 36.87 -4.02 -19.63
C ALA A 147 37.38 -2.67 -19.16
N ASN A 148 38.36 -2.06 -19.87
CA ASN A 148 38.87 -0.72 -19.60
C ASN A 148 37.76 0.39 -19.52
N ARG A 149 36.62 0.17 -20.18
CA ARG A 149 35.46 1.07 -20.20
C ARG A 149 34.31 0.61 -19.27
N GLY A 150 34.58 -0.31 -18.36
CA GLY A 150 33.54 -0.83 -17.44
C GLY A 150 32.84 0.27 -16.64
N ARG A 151 33.57 1.28 -16.15
CA ARG A 151 33.00 2.46 -15.46
C ARG A 151 32.03 3.25 -16.34
N ALA A 152 32.39 3.47 -17.61
CA ALA A 152 31.54 4.20 -18.55
C ALA A 152 30.25 3.41 -18.87
N SER A 153 30.30 2.09 -18.87
CA SER A 153 29.10 1.23 -19.01
C SER A 153 28.16 1.35 -17.82
N VAL A 154 28.69 1.38 -16.59
CA VAL A 154 27.88 1.59 -15.37
C VAL A 154 27.16 2.94 -15.38
N LEU A 155 27.90 4.02 -15.67
CA LEU A 155 27.31 5.35 -15.76
C LEU A 155 26.25 5.45 -16.87
N SER A 156 26.49 4.79 -18.00
CA SER A 156 25.52 4.71 -19.10
C SER A 156 24.26 3.94 -18.71
N LYS A 157 24.38 2.88 -17.91
CA LYS A 157 23.25 2.12 -17.39
C LYS A 157 22.43 2.96 -16.39
N ILE A 158 23.09 3.66 -15.46
CA ILE A 158 22.42 4.58 -14.53
C ILE A 158 21.70 5.69 -15.28
N GLY A 159 22.36 6.29 -16.30
CA GLY A 159 21.72 7.28 -17.16
C GLY A 159 20.48 6.75 -17.90
N PHE A 160 20.54 5.52 -18.38
CA PHE A 160 19.37 4.85 -18.98
C PHE A 160 18.26 4.63 -17.96
N LEU A 161 18.56 4.12 -16.75
CA LEU A 161 17.59 3.90 -15.69
C LEU A 161 16.93 5.21 -15.27
N SER A 162 17.71 6.31 -15.19
CA SER A 162 17.19 7.65 -14.88
C SER A 162 16.20 8.14 -15.94
N ALA A 163 16.56 8.04 -17.22
CA ALA A 163 15.69 8.43 -18.32
C ALA A 163 14.44 7.55 -18.39
N PHE A 164 14.57 6.24 -18.18
CA PHE A 164 13.44 5.31 -18.14
C PHE A 164 12.49 5.64 -16.98
N THR A 165 13.01 5.85 -15.78
CA THR A 165 12.20 6.18 -14.60
C THR A 165 11.44 7.48 -14.81
N PHE A 166 12.10 8.52 -15.33
CA PHE A 166 11.44 9.79 -15.65
C PHE A 166 10.27 9.61 -16.63
N THR A 167 10.50 8.87 -17.73
CA THR A 167 9.44 8.62 -18.71
C THR A 167 8.33 7.73 -18.16
N ALA A 168 8.65 6.77 -17.29
CA ALA A 168 7.67 5.90 -16.64
C ALA A 168 6.76 6.69 -15.67
N VAL A 169 7.32 7.59 -14.87
CA VAL A 169 6.54 8.48 -13.98
C VAL A 169 5.55 9.30 -14.80
N ILE A 170 6.00 9.99 -15.86
CA ILE A 170 5.12 10.78 -16.73
C ILE A 170 4.02 9.89 -17.33
N ALA A 171 4.35 8.71 -17.84
CA ALA A 171 3.40 7.83 -18.50
C ALA A 171 2.33 7.29 -17.54
N VAL A 172 2.72 6.88 -16.33
CA VAL A 172 1.78 6.36 -15.32
C VAL A 172 0.87 7.47 -14.82
N TYR A 173 1.41 8.64 -14.45
CA TYR A 173 0.57 9.76 -14.03
C TYR A 173 -0.36 10.26 -15.13
N THR A 174 0.10 10.30 -16.39
CA THR A 174 -0.78 10.64 -17.51
C THR A 174 -1.90 9.61 -17.66
N SER A 175 -1.62 8.31 -17.47
CA SER A 175 -2.66 7.28 -17.51
C SER A 175 -3.66 7.41 -16.36
N SER A 176 -3.20 7.79 -15.14
CA SER A 176 -4.07 8.06 -13.99
C SER A 176 -4.97 9.27 -14.25
N LEU A 177 -4.41 10.37 -14.76
CA LEU A 177 -5.16 11.57 -15.12
C LEU A 177 -6.23 11.28 -16.19
N ILE A 178 -5.89 10.47 -17.18
CA ILE A 178 -6.86 10.06 -18.22
C ILE A 178 -7.97 9.20 -17.60
N GLY A 179 -7.63 8.21 -16.78
CA GLY A 179 -8.60 7.32 -16.16
C GLY A 179 -9.57 8.04 -15.23
N ILE A 180 -9.06 8.89 -14.34
CA ILE A 180 -9.88 9.73 -13.44
C ILE A 180 -10.68 10.76 -14.24
N GLY A 181 -10.06 11.40 -15.23
CA GLY A 181 -10.74 12.38 -16.07
C GLY A 181 -11.92 11.80 -16.85
N ILE A 182 -11.83 10.54 -17.31
CA ILE A 182 -12.95 9.84 -17.98
C ILE A 182 -14.09 9.56 -16.99
N ARG A 183 -13.77 9.19 -15.77
CA ARG A 183 -14.74 8.71 -14.78
C ARG A 183 -15.41 9.84 -13.99
N PHE A 184 -14.62 10.78 -13.48
CA PHE A 184 -15.07 11.82 -12.55
C PHE A 184 -15.05 13.22 -13.20
N GLY A 185 -14.37 13.38 -14.32
CA GLY A 185 -13.98 14.70 -14.83
C GLY A 185 -12.79 15.28 -14.04
N LEU A 186 -12.20 16.34 -14.58
CA LEU A 186 -11.13 17.08 -13.91
C LEU A 186 -11.40 18.56 -14.04
N SER A 187 -11.47 19.26 -12.91
CA SER A 187 -11.51 20.73 -12.88
C SER A 187 -10.14 21.32 -13.26
N SER A 188 -10.06 22.65 -13.39
CA SER A 188 -8.81 23.32 -13.77
C SER A 188 -7.65 22.95 -12.83
N PRO A 189 -6.46 22.58 -13.35
CA PRO A 189 -5.28 22.27 -12.53
C PRO A 189 -4.60 23.51 -11.92
N PHE A 190 -5.05 24.72 -12.28
CA PHE A 190 -4.50 25.97 -11.78
C PHE A 190 -5.16 26.46 -10.48
N VAL A 191 -6.11 25.69 -9.96
CA VAL A 191 -6.70 25.93 -8.63
C VAL A 191 -5.67 25.68 -7.53
N PRO A 192 -5.72 26.43 -6.40
CA PRO A 192 -4.82 26.23 -5.28
C PRO A 192 -4.87 24.79 -4.73
N LEU A 193 -3.73 24.26 -4.30
CA LEU A 193 -3.62 22.89 -3.79
C LEU A 193 -4.48 22.67 -2.52
N CYS A 194 -4.60 23.68 -1.65
CA CYS A 194 -5.42 23.63 -0.44
C CYS A 194 -6.93 23.43 -0.71
N SER A 195 -7.37 23.56 -1.98
CA SER A 195 -8.74 23.22 -2.37
C SER A 195 -9.03 21.73 -2.32
N VAL A 196 -8.00 20.88 -2.36
CA VAL A 196 -8.11 19.43 -2.20
C VAL A 196 -8.17 19.10 -0.71
N MET A 197 -9.14 18.30 -0.27
CA MET A 197 -9.36 18.03 1.16
C MET A 197 -8.14 17.47 1.88
N GLU A 198 -7.39 16.56 1.26
CA GLU A 198 -6.18 15.99 1.85
C GLU A 198 -5.07 17.04 2.09
N PHE A 199 -5.03 18.08 1.26
CA PHE A 199 -4.04 19.17 1.33
C PHE A 199 -4.57 20.43 2.02
N ALA A 200 -5.68 20.33 2.73
CA ALA A 200 -6.31 21.41 3.46
C ALA A 200 -5.36 22.24 4.31
N SER A 201 -4.47 21.59 5.00
CA SER A 201 -3.47 22.20 5.88
C SER A 201 -2.14 22.50 5.19
N CYS A 202 -2.10 22.49 3.85
CA CYS A 202 -0.88 22.77 3.08
C CYS A 202 -0.42 24.22 3.27
N PRO A 203 0.78 24.46 3.78
CA PRO A 203 1.30 25.80 4.06
C PRO A 203 1.87 26.53 2.83
N TYR A 204 1.75 25.92 1.66
CA TYR A 204 2.35 26.42 0.44
C TYR A 204 1.27 26.99 -0.49
N ASP A 205 1.43 28.23 -0.91
CA ASP A 205 0.59 28.84 -1.94
C ASP A 205 1.05 28.35 -3.32
N ILE A 206 0.62 27.14 -3.68
CA ILE A 206 0.92 26.51 -4.96
C ILE A 206 -0.36 25.97 -5.59
N SER A 207 -0.41 26.01 -6.93
CA SER A 207 -1.49 25.36 -7.68
C SER A 207 -1.29 23.84 -7.74
N ILE A 208 -2.37 23.10 -8.01
CA ILE A 208 -2.32 21.65 -8.25
C ILE A 208 -1.31 21.32 -9.34
N PHE A 209 -1.25 22.10 -10.42
CA PHE A 209 -0.27 21.90 -11.49
C PHE A 209 1.17 22.03 -11.02
N SER A 210 1.48 23.07 -10.24
CA SER A 210 2.84 23.27 -9.68
C SER A 210 3.21 22.12 -8.72
N TYR A 211 2.24 21.67 -7.92
CA TYR A 211 2.41 20.51 -7.04
C TYR A 211 2.74 19.24 -7.83
N LEU A 212 1.99 18.93 -8.90
CA LEU A 212 2.25 17.74 -9.74
C LEU A 212 3.66 17.74 -10.32
N ILE A 213 4.19 18.92 -10.71
CA ILE A 213 5.56 19.03 -11.20
C ILE A 213 6.56 18.77 -10.07
N ILE A 214 6.40 19.43 -8.92
CA ILE A 214 7.34 19.33 -7.79
C ILE A 214 7.34 17.93 -7.22
N SER A 215 6.16 17.37 -6.93
CA SER A 215 6.01 16.01 -6.41
C SER A 215 6.49 14.96 -7.41
N GLY A 216 6.18 15.12 -8.70
CA GLY A 216 6.65 14.25 -9.78
C GLY A 216 8.18 14.25 -9.93
N LEU A 217 8.84 15.39 -9.80
CA LEU A 217 10.31 15.49 -9.80
C LEU A 217 10.91 14.81 -8.57
N LEU A 218 10.35 15.05 -7.39
CA LEU A 218 10.82 14.44 -6.14
C LEU A 218 10.66 12.92 -6.17
N LYS A 219 9.50 12.43 -6.59
CA LYS A 219 9.24 10.99 -6.81
C LYS A 219 10.22 10.39 -7.83
N THR A 220 10.43 11.07 -8.96
CA THR A 220 11.38 10.60 -9.97
C THR A 220 12.77 10.45 -9.40
N LEU A 221 13.26 11.43 -8.65
CA LEU A 221 14.58 11.39 -8.03
C LEU A 221 14.71 10.21 -7.06
N HIS A 222 13.68 9.97 -6.23
CA HIS A 222 13.66 8.85 -5.30
C HIS A 222 13.56 7.49 -6.01
N LEU A 223 12.73 7.37 -7.03
CA LEU A 223 12.59 6.15 -7.83
C LEU A 223 13.85 5.81 -8.63
N ILE A 224 14.60 6.83 -9.09
CA ILE A 224 15.95 6.61 -9.68
C ILE A 224 16.88 5.99 -8.64
N CYS A 225 16.88 6.50 -7.41
CA CYS A 225 17.65 5.93 -6.31
C CYS A 225 17.26 4.45 -6.08
N LEU A 226 15.98 4.16 -6.02
CA LEU A 226 15.45 2.80 -5.86
C LEU A 226 15.85 1.87 -7.01
N SER A 227 15.85 2.36 -8.26
CA SER A 227 16.28 1.56 -9.42
C SER A 227 17.77 1.18 -9.33
N VAL A 228 18.62 2.08 -8.83
CA VAL A 228 20.04 1.81 -8.59
C VAL A 228 20.24 0.81 -7.46
N ILE A 229 19.48 0.92 -6.36
CA ILE A 229 19.48 -0.06 -5.26
C ILE A 229 19.08 -1.44 -5.78
N ALA A 230 18.02 -1.53 -6.60
CA ALA A 230 17.58 -2.79 -7.20
C ALA A 230 18.65 -3.39 -8.14
N THR A 231 19.34 -2.56 -8.90
CA THR A 231 20.47 -2.94 -9.75
C THR A 231 21.66 -3.46 -8.94
N LEU A 232 21.99 -2.80 -7.83
CA LEU A 232 23.01 -3.21 -6.87
C LEU A 232 22.68 -4.57 -6.24
N ALA A 233 21.44 -4.71 -5.76
CA ALA A 233 20.94 -5.97 -5.19
C ALA A 233 21.04 -7.12 -6.20
N ALA A 234 20.75 -6.86 -7.49
CA ALA A 234 20.88 -7.83 -8.56
C ALA A 234 22.35 -8.20 -8.84
N ALA A 235 23.25 -7.23 -8.80
CA ALA A 235 24.67 -7.47 -8.97
C ALA A 235 25.27 -8.34 -7.85
N LEU A 236 24.80 -8.15 -6.62
CA LEU A 236 25.27 -8.89 -5.44
C LEU A 236 24.68 -10.30 -5.35
N SER A 237 23.38 -10.46 -5.54
CA SER A 237 22.67 -11.72 -5.26
C SER A 237 22.67 -12.70 -6.42
N LYS A 238 22.84 -12.26 -7.65
CA LYS A 238 22.76 -13.10 -8.88
C LYS A 238 21.46 -13.89 -8.98
N SER A 239 20.43 -13.47 -8.25
CA SER A 239 19.12 -14.11 -8.18
C SER A 239 18.02 -13.07 -8.31
N TRP A 240 17.09 -13.27 -9.21
CA TRP A 240 15.92 -12.42 -9.42
C TRP A 240 15.13 -12.20 -8.15
N LEU A 241 14.80 -13.30 -7.47
CA LEU A 241 13.96 -13.28 -6.30
C LEU A 241 14.62 -12.56 -5.12
N VAL A 242 15.89 -12.89 -4.85
CA VAL A 242 16.64 -12.27 -3.75
C VAL A 242 16.83 -10.78 -3.99
N SER A 243 17.09 -10.37 -5.24
CA SER A 243 17.20 -8.96 -5.62
C SER A 243 15.90 -8.20 -5.38
N PHE A 244 14.77 -8.79 -5.77
CA PHE A 244 13.45 -8.18 -5.59
C PHE A 244 13.12 -8.04 -4.11
N ILE A 245 13.32 -9.10 -3.33
CA ILE A 245 13.09 -9.08 -1.89
C ILE A 245 13.97 -8.03 -1.19
N ALA A 246 15.26 -7.97 -1.52
CA ALA A 246 16.17 -7.00 -0.93
C ALA A 246 15.77 -5.56 -1.23
N SER A 247 15.34 -5.29 -2.46
CA SER A 247 14.86 -3.96 -2.84
C SER A 247 13.51 -3.61 -2.21
N ALA A 248 12.59 -4.56 -2.14
CA ALA A 248 11.29 -4.38 -1.49
C ALA A 248 11.46 -4.19 0.03
N SER A 249 12.38 -4.91 0.66
CA SER A 249 12.67 -4.76 2.10
C SER A 249 13.11 -3.34 2.46
N PHE A 250 13.79 -2.62 1.55
CA PHE A 250 14.17 -1.22 1.78
C PHE A 250 12.93 -0.31 1.93
N ILE A 251 11.88 -0.53 1.13
CA ILE A 251 10.62 0.22 1.22
C ILE A 251 9.79 -0.24 2.42
N LEU A 252 9.73 -1.55 2.67
CA LEU A 252 8.99 -2.11 3.80
C LEU A 252 9.56 -1.67 5.16
N LEU A 253 10.87 -1.52 5.27
CA LEU A 253 11.49 -0.91 6.45
C LEU A 253 11.04 0.56 6.60
N GLY A 254 10.95 1.30 5.49
CA GLY A 254 10.40 2.65 5.50
C GLY A 254 8.95 2.70 5.98
N TYR A 255 8.12 1.77 5.53
CA TYR A 255 6.73 1.62 5.99
C TYR A 255 6.67 1.35 7.50
N GLY A 256 7.48 0.43 8.01
CA GLY A 256 7.58 0.16 9.45
C GLY A 256 8.00 1.38 10.26
N VAL A 257 8.91 2.23 9.71
CA VAL A 257 9.30 3.49 10.36
C VAL A 257 8.16 4.51 10.31
N SER A 258 7.41 4.61 9.21
CA SER A 258 6.29 5.55 9.08
C SER A 258 5.14 5.23 10.04
N SER A 259 4.97 3.95 10.40
CA SER A 259 3.93 3.51 11.35
C SER A 259 4.25 3.87 12.80
N MET A 260 5.51 4.22 13.11
CA MET A 260 5.89 4.70 14.43
C MET A 260 5.38 6.13 14.61
N GLN A 261 4.37 6.31 15.46
CA GLN A 261 3.85 7.63 15.83
C GLN A 261 4.94 8.40 16.58
N SER A 262 5.80 9.11 15.87
CA SER A 262 6.85 9.95 16.43
C SER A 262 6.57 11.41 16.11
N ALA A 263 6.73 12.27 17.10
CA ALA A 263 6.69 13.73 16.92
C ALA A 263 7.83 14.24 16.01
N ASN A 264 8.82 13.38 15.74
CA ASN A 264 10.03 13.76 15.01
C ASN A 264 9.77 13.78 13.49
N GLY A 265 9.86 14.94 12.87
CA GLY A 265 9.66 15.11 11.43
C GLY A 265 10.56 14.24 10.55
N LEU A 266 11.74 13.83 11.04
CA LEU A 266 12.66 12.93 10.31
C LEU A 266 12.05 11.56 9.97
N VAL A 267 11.05 11.12 10.73
CA VAL A 267 10.32 9.88 10.45
C VAL A 267 9.66 9.92 9.07
N LEU A 268 9.30 11.09 8.56
CA LEU A 268 8.73 11.25 7.22
C LEU A 268 9.79 11.19 6.09
N CYS A 269 11.08 11.27 6.40
CA CYS A 269 12.14 11.11 5.40
C CYS A 269 12.54 9.65 5.17
N ASN A 270 11.60 8.73 5.30
CA ASN A 270 11.80 7.31 5.05
C ASN A 270 11.48 6.94 3.58
N PRO A 271 12.01 5.81 3.07
CA PRO A 271 11.82 5.42 1.67
C PRO A 271 10.35 5.27 1.23
N TYR A 272 9.47 4.84 2.12
CA TYR A 272 8.05 4.68 1.82
C TYR A 272 7.35 6.03 1.65
N THR A 273 7.52 6.96 2.60
CA THR A 273 6.93 8.30 2.52
C THR A 273 7.47 9.10 1.33
N LEU A 274 8.75 8.89 0.96
CA LEU A 274 9.36 9.53 -0.21
C LEU A 274 8.81 8.98 -1.54
N VAL A 275 8.25 7.79 -1.57
CA VAL A 275 7.48 7.28 -2.71
C VAL A 275 6.15 8.02 -2.83
N LEU A 276 5.41 8.15 -1.74
CA LEU A 276 4.10 8.83 -1.75
C LEU A 276 4.25 10.33 -1.99
N THR A 277 5.25 10.98 -1.41
CA THR A 277 5.53 12.43 -1.39
C THR A 277 4.49 13.31 -0.71
N ASP A 278 3.20 13.00 -0.81
CA ASP A 278 2.07 13.78 -0.31
C ASP A 278 2.19 14.17 1.18
N PRO A 279 2.62 13.25 2.10
CA PRO A 279 2.78 13.59 3.51
C PRO A 279 3.78 14.71 3.81
N LEU A 280 4.68 15.00 2.87
CA LEU A 280 5.63 16.11 3.00
C LEU A 280 4.97 17.48 2.78
N PHE A 281 3.81 17.51 2.13
CA PHE A 281 3.07 18.73 1.79
C PHE A 281 1.86 18.98 2.70
N PHE A 282 1.36 17.99 3.44
CA PHE A 282 0.18 18.15 4.27
C PHE A 282 0.31 19.25 5.32
N ARG A 283 1.47 19.37 5.96
CA ARG A 283 1.74 20.40 6.99
C ARG A 283 3.19 20.86 6.92
N TYR A 284 3.44 22.13 7.30
CA TYR A 284 4.81 22.59 7.47
C TYR A 284 5.48 21.82 8.61
N ARG A 285 6.64 21.26 8.29
CA ARG A 285 7.51 20.61 9.26
C ARG A 285 8.95 21.03 9.03
N ALA A 286 9.66 21.24 10.11
CA ALA A 286 11.09 21.52 10.10
C ALA A 286 11.82 20.58 11.05
N VAL A 287 13.09 20.43 10.83
CA VAL A 287 13.99 19.62 11.66
C VAL A 287 15.02 20.53 12.29
N ASN A 288 15.33 20.27 13.56
CA ASN A 288 16.40 20.96 14.27
C ASN A 288 17.76 20.49 13.71
N LEU A 289 18.44 21.40 13.03
CA LEU A 289 19.82 21.21 12.61
C LEU A 289 20.69 22.27 13.26
N LEU A 290 21.46 21.90 14.24
CA LEU A 290 22.33 22.82 14.99
C LEU A 290 21.59 24.08 15.52
N ASN A 291 20.41 23.86 16.10
CA ASN A 291 19.51 24.88 16.65
C ASN A 291 18.82 25.80 15.60
N HIS A 292 18.92 25.48 14.31
CA HIS A 292 18.21 26.18 13.25
C HIS A 292 17.06 25.35 12.68
N SER A 293 15.99 26.05 12.30
CA SER A 293 14.81 25.48 11.64
C SER A 293 15.09 25.23 10.15
N VAL A 294 15.31 23.97 9.76
CA VAL A 294 15.50 23.59 8.36
C VAL A 294 14.27 22.85 7.85
N SER A 295 13.69 23.29 6.74
CA SER A 295 12.52 22.67 6.14
C SER A 295 12.77 21.18 5.85
N LEU A 296 11.79 20.33 6.22
CA LEU A 296 11.83 18.89 6.00
C LEU A 296 12.04 18.52 4.53
N MET A 297 11.50 19.31 3.60
CA MET A 297 11.64 19.09 2.17
C MET A 297 13.11 19.18 1.69
N ILE A 298 13.88 20.12 2.22
CA ILE A 298 15.31 20.26 1.91
C ILE A 298 16.07 19.02 2.41
N ILE A 299 15.76 18.55 3.62
CA ILE A 299 16.39 17.36 4.20
C ILE A 299 16.04 16.12 3.39
N ALA A 300 14.78 15.97 2.96
CA ALA A 300 14.36 14.87 2.11
C ALA A 300 15.15 14.80 0.80
N VAL A 301 15.31 15.93 0.10
CA VAL A 301 16.11 16.01 -1.14
C VAL A 301 17.58 15.66 -0.87
N LEU A 302 18.18 16.19 0.20
CA LEU A 302 19.57 15.88 0.56
C LEU A 302 19.76 14.38 0.86
N LEU A 303 18.83 13.76 1.59
CA LEU A 303 18.89 12.32 1.89
C LEU A 303 18.75 11.47 0.63
N ILE A 304 17.87 11.83 -0.30
CA ILE A 304 17.74 11.13 -1.59
C ILE A 304 19.05 11.22 -2.38
N ILE A 305 19.65 12.41 -2.48
CA ILE A 305 20.92 12.62 -3.20
C ILE A 305 22.03 11.80 -2.54
N LEU A 306 22.14 11.83 -1.21
CA LEU A 306 23.15 11.08 -0.47
C LEU A 306 23.00 9.56 -0.68
N THR A 307 21.76 9.06 -0.60
CA THR A 307 21.44 7.64 -0.84
C THR A 307 21.75 7.23 -2.27
N PHE A 308 21.46 8.09 -3.24
CA PHE A 308 21.79 7.85 -4.66
C PHE A 308 23.31 7.79 -4.89
N LEU A 309 24.07 8.72 -4.31
CA LEU A 309 25.54 8.72 -4.42
C LEU A 309 26.14 7.47 -3.78
N PHE A 310 25.65 7.09 -2.59
CA PHE A 310 26.11 5.88 -1.90
C PHE A 310 25.80 4.62 -2.70
N ALA A 311 24.56 4.45 -3.17
CA ALA A 311 24.16 3.29 -3.97
C ALA A 311 24.95 3.18 -5.30
N THR A 312 25.19 4.33 -5.95
CA THR A 312 26.00 4.42 -7.18
C THR A 312 27.46 4.05 -6.92
N ALA A 313 28.05 4.58 -5.85
CA ALA A 313 29.41 4.24 -5.46
C ALA A 313 29.56 2.77 -5.11
N ALA A 314 28.62 2.21 -4.35
CA ALA A 314 28.58 0.79 -4.01
C ALA A 314 28.47 -0.09 -5.27
N TYR A 315 27.61 0.29 -6.22
CA TYR A 315 27.47 -0.45 -7.48
C TYR A 315 28.75 -0.40 -8.32
N LEU A 316 29.42 0.75 -8.39
CA LEU A 316 30.72 0.90 -9.04
C LEU A 316 31.79 0.01 -8.39
N VAL A 317 31.86 -0.05 -7.07
CA VAL A 317 32.80 -0.92 -6.34
C VAL A 317 32.53 -2.40 -6.64
N VAL A 318 31.28 -2.84 -6.63
CA VAL A 318 30.89 -4.21 -6.96
C VAL A 318 31.30 -4.57 -8.40
N MET A 319 31.10 -3.67 -9.35
CA MET A 319 31.52 -3.87 -10.74
C MET A 319 33.04 -3.93 -10.91
N LEU A 320 33.80 -3.11 -10.17
CA LEU A 320 35.26 -3.11 -10.26
C LEU A 320 35.91 -4.33 -9.58
N GLN A 321 35.29 -4.84 -8.53
CA GLN A 321 35.76 -6.03 -7.80
C GLN A 321 35.43 -7.35 -8.50
N GLY A 322 34.61 -7.33 -9.52
CA GLY A 322 34.15 -8.36 -10.48
C GLY A 322 34.35 -9.85 -10.15
N SER A 323 35.53 -10.26 -9.76
CA SER A 323 35.84 -11.65 -9.44
C SER A 323 35.97 -11.95 -7.92
N SER A 324 36.21 -10.95 -7.09
CA SER A 324 36.42 -11.11 -5.64
C SER A 324 35.12 -11.15 -4.81
N VAL A 325 33.98 -10.85 -5.41
CA VAL A 325 32.62 -10.98 -4.79
C VAL A 325 32.30 -12.46 -4.43
N ARG A 326 33.20 -13.40 -4.70
CA ARG A 326 33.14 -14.78 -4.16
C ARG A 326 33.04 -14.81 -2.62
N SER A 327 33.52 -13.79 -1.91
CA SER A 327 33.49 -13.74 -0.45
C SER A 327 32.09 -13.46 0.14
N LEU A 328 31.29 -12.60 -0.49
CA LEU A 328 29.90 -12.35 -0.10
C LEU A 328 28.98 -13.53 -0.41
N ALA A 329 29.18 -14.18 -1.58
CA ALA A 329 28.49 -15.43 -1.91
C ALA A 329 28.88 -16.59 -0.97
N ALA A 330 30.05 -16.55 -0.36
CA ALA A 330 30.45 -17.51 0.68
C ALA A 330 29.76 -17.23 2.03
N SER A 331 29.55 -15.95 2.39
CA SER A 331 28.78 -15.54 3.56
C SER A 331 27.28 -15.88 3.39
N GLU A 332 26.73 -15.61 2.22
CA GLU A 332 25.37 -16.02 1.84
C GLU A 332 25.20 -17.54 1.94
N LYS A 333 26.15 -18.32 1.40
CA LYS A 333 26.17 -19.77 1.61
C LYS A 333 26.24 -20.17 3.09
N ARG A 334 26.89 -19.42 3.94
CA ARG A 334 26.98 -19.71 5.39
C ARG A 334 25.64 -19.51 6.09
N ILE A 335 24.96 -18.38 5.85
CA ILE A 335 23.64 -18.09 6.43
C ILE A 335 22.63 -19.14 5.91
N PHE A 336 22.61 -19.41 4.61
CA PHE A 336 21.74 -20.43 4.03
C PHE A 336 22.07 -21.86 4.45
N THR A 337 23.34 -22.19 4.67
CA THR A 337 23.69 -23.52 5.23
C THR A 337 23.26 -23.66 6.68
N THR A 338 23.23 -22.58 7.46
CA THR A 338 22.75 -22.59 8.85
C THR A 338 21.23 -22.71 8.88
N LEU A 339 20.51 -21.90 8.10
CA LEU A 339 19.06 -22.02 7.90
C LEU A 339 18.66 -23.39 7.35
N ARG A 340 19.41 -23.93 6.38
CA ARG A 340 19.22 -25.26 5.84
C ARG A 340 19.43 -26.34 6.89
N LYS A 341 20.45 -26.22 7.75
CA LYS A 341 20.67 -27.15 8.87
C LYS A 341 19.55 -27.07 9.89
N MET A 342 18.99 -25.88 10.16
CA MET A 342 17.81 -25.74 11.03
C MET A 342 16.58 -26.40 10.39
N LEU A 343 16.33 -26.15 9.10
CA LEU A 343 15.21 -26.76 8.37
C LEU A 343 15.38 -28.28 8.25
N ASP A 344 16.58 -28.76 7.95
CA ASP A 344 16.88 -30.20 7.91
C ASP A 344 16.72 -30.84 9.31
N ARG A 345 16.97 -30.10 10.40
CA ARG A 345 16.66 -30.54 11.78
C ARG A 345 15.17 -30.58 12.07
N LEU A 346 14.40 -29.56 11.66
CA LEU A 346 12.94 -29.56 11.76
C LEU A 346 12.31 -30.68 10.94
N LEU A 347 12.85 -30.97 9.76
CA LEU A 347 12.39 -32.09 8.91
C LEU A 347 12.87 -33.48 9.43
N LEU A 348 13.89 -33.52 10.31
CA LEU A 348 14.38 -34.76 10.94
C LEU A 348 13.39 -35.29 12.02
N TYR A 349 12.48 -34.46 12.53
CA TYR A 349 11.39 -34.91 13.42
C TYR A 349 10.27 -35.65 12.69
N LEU A 350 10.26 -35.61 11.35
CA LEU A 350 9.37 -36.48 10.56
C LEU A 350 9.95 -37.90 10.52
N PRO A 351 9.16 -38.95 10.76
CA PRO A 351 9.66 -40.32 10.88
C PRO A 351 10.47 -40.74 9.66
N LYS A 352 11.70 -41.17 9.86
CA LYS A 352 12.61 -41.70 8.82
C LYS A 352 12.02 -43.01 8.27
N LYS A 353 11.05 -42.93 7.37
CA LYS A 353 10.70 -44.09 6.54
C LYS A 353 11.85 -44.36 5.56
N LYS A 354 12.18 -45.67 5.40
CA LYS A 354 13.20 -46.18 4.47
C LYS A 354 13.18 -45.45 3.11
N PRO A 355 14.28 -45.37 2.36
CA PRO A 355 14.36 -44.66 1.09
C PRO A 355 13.54 -45.36 0.00
N ARG A 356 12.23 -45.42 0.20
CA ARG A 356 11.24 -45.72 -0.83
C ARG A 356 11.24 -44.51 -1.77
N GLN A 357 11.24 -44.74 -3.08
CA GLN A 357 11.20 -43.74 -4.16
C GLN A 357 10.47 -42.47 -3.71
N ARG A 358 11.23 -41.40 -3.41
CA ARG A 358 10.65 -40.13 -2.98
C ARG A 358 9.71 -39.66 -4.08
N SER A 359 8.48 -39.37 -3.76
CA SER A 359 7.51 -38.90 -4.73
C SER A 359 8.07 -37.68 -5.47
N LEU A 360 7.83 -37.58 -6.77
CA LEU A 360 8.26 -36.44 -7.59
C LEU A 360 7.81 -35.11 -6.98
N LEU A 361 6.61 -35.09 -6.38
CA LEU A 361 6.06 -33.95 -5.66
C LEU A 361 6.98 -33.46 -4.52
N PHE A 362 7.48 -34.38 -3.68
CA PHE A 362 8.38 -34.03 -2.58
C PHE A 362 9.72 -33.47 -3.09
N MET A 363 10.22 -34.01 -4.19
CA MET A 363 11.44 -33.50 -4.84
C MET A 363 11.23 -32.10 -5.41
N GLU A 364 10.08 -31.84 -6.04
CA GLU A 364 9.70 -30.52 -6.56
C GLU A 364 9.50 -29.52 -5.41
N ALA A 365 8.81 -29.89 -4.33
CA ALA A 365 8.65 -29.04 -3.15
C ALA A 365 10.02 -28.68 -2.54
N LYS A 366 10.88 -29.67 -2.28
CA LYS A 366 12.24 -29.43 -1.75
C LYS A 366 13.06 -28.52 -2.65
N LYS A 367 12.95 -28.69 -3.97
CA LYS A 367 13.67 -27.88 -4.94
C LYS A 367 13.15 -26.43 -4.92
N SER A 368 11.84 -26.23 -4.98
CA SER A 368 11.22 -24.91 -4.98
C SER A 368 11.51 -24.15 -3.67
N PHE A 369 11.28 -24.75 -2.52
CA PHE A 369 11.46 -24.05 -1.24
C PHE A 369 12.92 -23.83 -0.86
N ILE A 370 13.80 -24.83 -1.06
CA ILE A 370 15.17 -24.76 -0.55
C ILE A 370 16.16 -24.22 -1.60
N LYS A 371 16.09 -24.70 -2.86
CA LYS A 371 17.07 -24.31 -3.88
C LYS A 371 16.72 -22.97 -4.56
N SER A 372 15.44 -22.65 -4.73
CA SER A 372 14.99 -21.40 -5.37
C SER A 372 14.78 -20.26 -4.35
N HIS A 373 15.13 -20.47 -3.08
CA HIS A 373 14.98 -19.46 -2.00
C HIS A 373 13.53 -18.95 -1.80
N LEU A 374 12.52 -19.68 -2.31
CA LEU A 374 11.12 -19.29 -2.18
C LEU A 374 10.62 -19.28 -0.71
N PHE A 375 11.32 -19.98 0.18
CA PHE A 375 11.07 -19.90 1.64
C PHE A 375 11.24 -18.47 2.17
N LEU A 376 12.23 -17.72 1.68
CA LEU A 376 12.43 -16.33 2.08
C LEU A 376 11.24 -15.45 1.66
N LEU A 377 10.70 -15.71 0.47
CA LEU A 377 9.51 -15.01 -0.01
C LEU A 377 8.29 -15.29 0.89
N CYS A 378 8.13 -16.53 1.41
CA CYS A 378 7.07 -16.85 2.35
C CYS A 378 7.18 -16.04 3.66
N ILE A 379 8.39 -15.88 4.19
CA ILE A 379 8.62 -15.06 5.40
C ILE A 379 8.26 -13.59 5.13
N VAL A 380 8.71 -13.04 4.01
CA VAL A 380 8.38 -11.65 3.62
C VAL A 380 6.87 -11.48 3.46
N MET A 381 6.19 -12.43 2.83
CA MET A 381 4.72 -12.41 2.71
C MET A 381 4.04 -12.33 4.08
N LEU A 382 4.47 -13.16 5.03
CA LEU A 382 3.88 -13.15 6.37
C LEU A 382 4.08 -11.80 7.07
N ILE A 383 5.29 -11.23 7.01
CA ILE A 383 5.60 -9.93 7.60
C ILE A 383 4.74 -8.83 6.96
N VAL A 384 4.64 -8.83 5.62
CA VAL A 384 3.84 -7.85 4.88
C VAL A 384 2.36 -7.98 5.20
N ASN A 385 1.84 -9.23 5.25
CA ASN A 385 0.44 -9.47 5.57
C ASN A 385 0.10 -9.01 6.99
N ILE A 386 0.91 -9.36 7.98
CA ILE A 386 0.73 -8.90 9.36
C ILE A 386 0.75 -7.37 9.44
N GLY A 387 1.72 -6.72 8.80
CA GLY A 387 1.81 -5.27 8.75
C GLY A 387 0.60 -4.63 8.06
N TYR A 388 0.17 -5.16 6.92
CA TYR A 388 -0.99 -4.68 6.18
C TYR A 388 -2.27 -4.78 7.02
N VAL A 389 -2.55 -5.96 7.59
CA VAL A 389 -3.78 -6.20 8.35
C VAL A 389 -3.83 -5.40 9.65
N SER A 390 -2.70 -5.27 10.35
CA SER A 390 -2.64 -4.46 11.58
C SER A 390 -2.98 -2.97 11.37
N HIS A 391 -2.87 -2.48 10.12
CA HIS A 391 -3.22 -1.11 9.74
C HIS A 391 -4.58 -0.99 9.06
N THR A 392 -5.02 -2.02 8.34
CA THR A 392 -6.29 -1.98 7.59
C THR A 392 -7.51 -2.33 8.43
N VAL A 393 -7.35 -3.11 9.51
CA VAL A 393 -8.44 -3.34 10.47
C VAL A 393 -8.50 -2.14 11.41
N PRO A 394 -9.51 -1.26 11.25
CA PRO A 394 -9.62 -0.08 12.11
C PRO A 394 -9.87 -0.50 13.55
N LYS A 395 -9.36 0.26 14.50
CA LYS A 395 -9.77 0.09 15.90
C LYS A 395 -11.14 0.72 16.08
N PRO A 396 -12.05 0.07 16.83
CA PRO A 396 -13.35 0.67 17.10
C PRO A 396 -13.17 1.98 17.84
N ASP A 397 -13.79 3.03 17.33
CA ASP A 397 -13.85 4.34 17.98
C ASP A 397 -14.92 4.35 19.09
N PRO A 398 -15.01 5.40 19.91
CA PRO A 398 -16.03 5.49 20.98
C PRO A 398 -17.46 5.36 20.45
N GLY A 399 -17.75 5.87 19.25
CA GLY A 399 -19.07 5.74 18.61
C GLY A 399 -19.38 4.29 18.23
N GLU A 400 -18.39 3.56 17.75
CA GLU A 400 -18.53 2.15 17.41
C GLU A 400 -18.70 1.25 18.65
N LEU A 401 -18.01 1.60 19.75
CA LEU A 401 -18.19 0.88 21.02
C LEU A 401 -19.60 1.10 21.57
N PHE A 402 -20.08 2.34 21.54
CA PHE A 402 -21.45 2.67 21.95
C PHE A 402 -22.48 2.01 21.04
N TYR A 403 -22.25 1.97 19.73
CA TYR A 403 -23.11 1.24 18.77
C TYR A 403 -23.20 -0.25 19.10
N LYS A 404 -22.08 -0.87 19.50
CA LYS A 404 -22.08 -2.26 19.94
C LYS A 404 -22.95 -2.46 21.18
N GLU A 405 -22.76 -1.65 22.23
CA GLU A 405 -23.56 -1.72 23.46
C GLU A 405 -25.06 -1.53 23.16
N LEU A 406 -25.38 -0.61 22.26
CA LEU A 406 -26.74 -0.33 21.82
C LEU A 406 -27.34 -1.52 21.07
N CYS A 407 -26.61 -2.13 20.13
CA CYS A 407 -27.07 -3.33 19.44
C CYS A 407 -27.27 -4.52 20.40
N ASP A 408 -26.34 -4.71 21.36
CA ASP A 408 -26.45 -5.79 22.36
C ASP A 408 -27.69 -5.58 23.27
N SER A 409 -28.07 -4.31 23.56
CA SER A 409 -29.27 -4.00 24.34
C SER A 409 -30.59 -4.15 23.57
N MET A 410 -30.55 -3.95 22.25
CA MET A 410 -31.72 -3.97 21.36
C MET A 410 -31.78 -5.22 20.47
N GLU A 411 -30.98 -6.22 20.74
CA GLU A 411 -30.85 -7.43 19.94
C GLU A 411 -32.19 -8.13 19.64
N GLY A 412 -32.25 -8.83 18.48
CA GLY A 412 -33.36 -9.67 18.07
C GLY A 412 -34.36 -8.99 17.14
N GLU A 413 -35.65 -9.32 17.26
CA GLU A 413 -36.69 -8.79 16.37
C GLU A 413 -36.89 -7.28 16.54
N LEU A 414 -37.11 -6.59 15.42
CA LEU A 414 -37.41 -5.17 15.39
C LEU A 414 -38.88 -4.96 15.77
N THR A 415 -39.12 -4.45 17.00
CA THR A 415 -40.45 -4.04 17.46
C THR A 415 -40.70 -2.53 17.24
N ASN A 416 -41.97 -2.12 17.20
CA ASN A 416 -42.33 -0.71 17.08
C ASN A 416 -41.79 0.13 18.25
N GLU A 417 -41.71 -0.43 19.45
CA GLU A 417 -41.12 0.23 20.62
C GLU A 417 -39.62 0.53 20.43
N LYS A 418 -38.87 -0.46 19.94
CA LYS A 418 -37.44 -0.26 19.64
C LYS A 418 -37.21 0.79 18.56
N ARG A 419 -38.06 0.81 17.52
CA ARG A 419 -37.99 1.81 16.45
C ARG A 419 -38.24 3.22 16.97
N LEU A 420 -39.26 3.42 17.78
CA LEU A 420 -39.57 4.73 18.39
C LEU A 420 -38.43 5.17 19.29
N ALA A 421 -37.90 4.30 20.15
CA ALA A 421 -36.75 4.60 21.00
C ALA A 421 -35.51 5.06 20.22
N VAL A 422 -35.21 4.43 19.08
CA VAL A 422 -34.11 4.83 18.20
C VAL A 422 -34.38 6.22 17.59
N TRP A 423 -35.61 6.49 17.16
CA TRP A 423 -36.00 7.75 16.57
C TRP A 423 -35.93 8.90 17.57
N ASP A 424 -36.48 8.71 18.75
CA ASP A 424 -36.50 9.72 19.83
C ASP A 424 -35.06 10.06 20.26
N ALA A 425 -34.20 9.06 20.42
CA ALA A 425 -32.81 9.28 20.80
C ALA A 425 -32.02 9.99 19.71
N LEU A 426 -32.26 9.65 18.42
CA LEU A 426 -31.63 10.31 17.29
C LEU A 426 -32.06 11.78 17.20
N ASP A 427 -33.33 12.07 17.42
CA ASP A 427 -33.86 13.44 17.41
C ASP A 427 -33.30 14.29 18.55
N GLN A 428 -33.18 13.71 19.76
CA GLN A 428 -32.50 14.35 20.89
C GLN A 428 -31.05 14.68 20.59
N ALA A 429 -30.28 13.73 20.04
CA ALA A 429 -28.89 13.96 19.65
C ALA A 429 -28.77 15.06 18.59
N ASN A 430 -29.65 15.06 17.59
CA ASN A 430 -29.71 16.09 16.55
C ASN A 430 -30.04 17.47 17.12
N SER A 431 -30.93 17.55 18.08
CA SER A 431 -31.30 18.82 18.72
C SER A 431 -30.12 19.48 19.45
N ILE A 432 -29.27 18.66 20.12
CA ILE A 432 -28.08 19.16 20.80
C ILE A 432 -27.02 19.59 19.78
N ILE A 433 -26.82 18.78 18.72
CA ILE A 433 -25.84 19.08 17.67
C ILE A 433 -26.20 20.36 16.93
N SER A 434 -27.48 20.58 16.62
CA SER A 434 -27.97 21.79 15.92
C SER A 434 -27.77 23.08 16.70
N GLN A 435 -27.64 22.99 18.04
CA GLN A 435 -27.42 24.16 18.91
C GLN A 435 -25.96 24.62 18.92
N HIS A 436 -25.02 23.84 18.31
CA HIS A 436 -23.59 24.12 18.40
C HIS A 436 -23.22 25.53 17.91
N ASP A 437 -23.73 25.94 16.75
CA ASP A 437 -23.40 27.24 16.18
C ASP A 437 -23.99 28.39 17.02
N SER A 438 -25.17 28.20 17.60
CA SER A 438 -25.79 29.21 18.49
C SER A 438 -25.01 29.38 19.78
N MET A 439 -24.54 28.30 20.40
CA MET A 439 -23.71 28.31 21.61
C MET A 439 -22.32 28.89 21.36
N ARG A 440 -21.72 28.56 20.22
CA ARG A 440 -20.47 29.17 19.80
C ARG A 440 -20.57 30.68 19.59
N ASN A 441 -21.64 31.14 18.92
CA ASN A 441 -21.91 32.56 18.72
C ASN A 441 -22.20 33.27 20.04
N ALA A 442 -22.89 32.60 21.00
CA ALA A 442 -23.12 33.13 22.33
C ALA A 442 -21.81 33.33 23.10
N LEU A 443 -20.86 32.40 23.00
CA LEU A 443 -19.53 32.56 23.60
C LEU A 443 -18.74 33.70 22.95
N GLN A 444 -18.72 33.79 21.63
CA GLN A 444 -18.03 34.88 20.91
C GLN A 444 -18.57 36.28 21.27
N ASN A 445 -19.89 36.37 21.56
CA ASN A 445 -20.55 37.58 21.96
C ASN A 445 -20.55 37.83 23.50
N ASN A 446 -19.76 37.07 24.26
CA ASN A 446 -19.67 37.09 25.72
C ASN A 446 -21.05 36.94 26.43
N ARG A 447 -21.99 36.20 25.82
CA ARG A 447 -23.30 35.91 26.39
C ARG A 447 -23.31 34.73 27.34
N ILE A 448 -22.32 33.84 27.20
CA ILE A 448 -22.07 32.69 28.08
C ILE A 448 -20.61 32.70 28.52
N THR A 449 -20.35 32.07 29.66
CA THR A 449 -19.01 31.93 30.21
C THR A 449 -18.25 30.78 29.53
N GLY A 450 -16.91 30.80 29.64
CA GLY A 450 -16.07 29.68 29.12
C GLY A 450 -16.38 28.34 29.80
N GLU A 451 -16.80 28.38 31.10
CA GLU A 451 -17.18 27.17 31.84
C GLU A 451 -18.50 26.59 31.31
N GLU A 452 -19.51 27.44 31.06
CA GLU A 452 -20.77 27.00 30.47
C GLU A 452 -20.59 26.42 29.06
N TYR A 453 -19.74 27.04 28.26
CA TYR A 453 -19.40 26.49 26.94
C TYR A 453 -18.66 25.15 27.05
N SER A 454 -17.75 25.01 28.00
CA SER A 454 -17.03 23.75 28.23
C SER A 454 -17.97 22.61 28.64
N ALA A 455 -18.94 22.90 29.53
CA ALA A 455 -19.96 21.92 29.91
C ALA A 455 -20.87 21.53 28.73
N TYR A 456 -21.23 22.52 27.87
CA TYR A 456 -21.95 22.24 26.64
C TYR A 456 -21.14 21.37 25.70
N MET A 457 -19.84 21.63 25.53
CA MET A 457 -18.97 20.84 24.64
C MET A 457 -18.86 19.37 25.07
N GLU A 458 -18.86 19.09 26.37
CA GLU A 458 -18.93 17.71 26.86
C GLU A 458 -20.22 17.01 26.42
N THR A 459 -21.35 17.70 26.57
CA THR A 459 -22.65 17.20 26.11
C THR A 459 -22.71 17.04 24.59
N TYR A 460 -22.14 17.99 23.87
CA TYR A 460 -22.04 17.96 22.40
C TYR A 460 -21.22 16.76 21.89
N TYR A 461 -20.05 16.51 22.47
CA TYR A 461 -19.25 15.34 22.08
C TYR A 461 -19.95 14.02 22.36
N ARG A 462 -20.67 13.96 23.51
CA ARG A 462 -21.50 12.81 23.83
C ARG A 462 -22.63 12.63 22.81
N ALA A 463 -23.34 13.71 22.48
CA ALA A 463 -24.38 13.69 21.46
C ALA A 463 -23.86 13.28 20.07
N GLN A 464 -22.64 13.65 19.71
CA GLN A 464 -22.02 13.15 18.47
C GLN A 464 -21.80 11.63 18.46
N ILE A 465 -21.33 11.07 19.58
CA ILE A 465 -21.15 9.62 19.75
C ILE A 465 -22.51 8.91 19.65
N GLU A 466 -23.53 9.43 20.36
CA GLU A 466 -24.89 8.89 20.35
C GLU A 466 -25.51 9.00 18.94
N HIS A 467 -25.39 10.15 18.29
CA HIS A 467 -25.87 10.36 16.92
C HIS A 467 -25.28 9.35 15.93
N PHE A 468 -23.97 9.12 15.99
CA PHE A 468 -23.32 8.13 15.13
C PHE A 468 -23.93 6.74 15.31
N ALA A 469 -24.06 6.28 16.56
CA ALA A 469 -24.57 4.96 16.88
C ALA A 469 -26.06 4.79 16.52
N TYR A 470 -26.90 5.76 16.91
CA TYR A 470 -28.34 5.71 16.60
C TYR A 470 -28.63 5.88 15.10
N SER A 471 -27.87 6.70 14.39
CA SER A 471 -27.97 6.84 12.93
C SER A 471 -27.67 5.51 12.22
N LYS A 472 -26.63 4.81 12.66
CA LYS A 472 -26.24 3.50 12.13
C LYS A 472 -27.30 2.43 12.43
N LEU A 473 -27.84 2.42 13.65
CA LEU A 473 -28.91 1.52 14.04
C LEU A 473 -30.22 1.82 13.29
N ASN A 474 -30.54 3.10 13.07
CA ASN A 474 -31.71 3.51 12.27
C ASN A 474 -31.59 3.02 10.81
N ALA A 475 -30.40 3.14 10.21
CA ALA A 475 -30.15 2.58 8.88
C ALA A 475 -30.34 1.06 8.84
N GLN A 476 -29.94 0.35 9.90
CA GLN A 476 -30.18 -1.09 10.05
C GLN A 476 -31.67 -1.40 10.18
N CYS A 477 -32.43 -0.63 10.97
CA CYS A 477 -33.88 -0.76 11.09
C CYS A 477 -34.59 -0.58 9.73
N GLN A 478 -34.24 0.46 8.97
CA GLN A 478 -34.77 0.70 7.63
C GLN A 478 -34.48 -0.48 6.67
N ARG A 479 -33.29 -1.06 6.77
CA ARG A 479 -32.92 -2.23 5.98
C ARG A 479 -33.74 -3.46 6.37
N ILE A 480 -33.97 -3.68 7.64
CA ILE A 480 -34.85 -4.76 8.15
C ILE A 480 -36.26 -4.61 7.58
N ASP A 481 -36.80 -3.38 7.56
CA ASP A 481 -38.13 -3.10 7.00
C ASP A 481 -38.20 -3.42 5.52
N MET A 482 -37.22 -2.97 4.72
CA MET A 482 -37.14 -3.30 3.30
C MET A 482 -37.03 -4.81 3.03
N LEU A 483 -36.31 -5.52 3.90
CA LEU A 483 -36.19 -6.98 3.80
C LEU A 483 -37.49 -7.69 4.14
N ALA A 484 -38.24 -7.20 5.16
CA ALA A 484 -39.54 -7.73 5.55
C ALA A 484 -40.59 -7.55 4.44
N GLU A 485 -40.59 -6.40 3.74
CA GLU A 485 -41.42 -6.16 2.54
C GLU A 485 -41.14 -7.19 1.42
N ASN A 486 -39.90 -7.65 1.30
CA ASN A 486 -39.46 -8.68 0.36
C ASN A 486 -39.61 -10.12 0.89
N GLY A 487 -40.31 -10.30 2.03
CA GLY A 487 -40.56 -11.63 2.64
C GLY A 487 -39.32 -12.28 3.27
N LYS A 488 -38.24 -11.51 3.52
CA LYS A 488 -37.03 -11.99 4.18
C LYS A 488 -37.04 -11.60 5.66
N THR A 489 -36.61 -12.51 6.52
CA THR A 489 -36.46 -12.26 7.95
C THR A 489 -35.06 -11.74 8.26
N ALA A 490 -34.98 -10.64 9.01
CA ALA A 490 -33.74 -10.09 9.52
C ALA A 490 -33.96 -9.60 10.97
N GLN A 491 -32.89 -9.54 11.75
CA GLN A 491 -32.91 -9.19 13.16
C GLN A 491 -31.85 -8.14 13.44
N ILE A 492 -32.05 -7.33 14.47
CA ILE A 492 -31.05 -6.38 14.94
C ILE A 492 -29.87 -7.16 15.51
N LEU A 493 -28.67 -6.81 15.06
CA LEU A 493 -27.43 -7.39 15.55
C LEU A 493 -26.27 -6.39 15.37
N TYR A 494 -25.19 -6.59 16.11
CA TYR A 494 -23.96 -5.84 15.86
C TYR A 494 -23.30 -6.35 14.56
N ASP A 495 -23.44 -5.57 13.49
CA ASP A 495 -23.10 -5.96 12.12
C ASP A 495 -21.71 -5.54 11.66
N SER A 496 -21.04 -4.56 12.33
CA SER A 496 -19.78 -3.99 11.88
C SER A 496 -18.66 -5.01 11.74
N GLY A 497 -18.54 -5.93 12.70
CA GLY A 497 -17.56 -7.01 12.61
C GLY A 497 -17.78 -7.90 11.38
N TRP A 498 -19.03 -8.20 11.06
CA TRP A 498 -19.39 -8.97 9.88
C TRP A 498 -19.13 -8.22 8.59
N HIS A 499 -19.45 -6.91 8.51
CA HIS A 499 -19.11 -6.08 7.38
C HIS A 499 -17.59 -6.08 7.12
N HIS A 500 -16.79 -5.93 8.17
CA HIS A 500 -15.35 -6.04 8.05
C HIS A 500 -14.89 -7.44 7.62
N ALA A 501 -15.50 -8.52 8.12
CA ALA A 501 -15.15 -9.88 7.73
C ALA A 501 -15.38 -10.15 6.24
N PHE A 502 -16.47 -9.64 5.67
CA PHE A 502 -16.75 -9.75 4.23
C PHE A 502 -15.90 -8.79 3.38
N SER A 503 -15.49 -7.65 3.93
CA SER A 503 -14.66 -6.65 3.22
C SER A 503 -13.16 -6.89 3.28
N LEU A 504 -12.67 -7.92 3.98
CA LEU A 504 -11.25 -8.24 4.10
C LEU A 504 -10.57 -8.38 2.72
N ARG A 505 -9.54 -7.55 2.48
CA ARG A 505 -8.86 -7.43 1.18
C ARG A 505 -7.43 -7.99 1.20
N PHE A 506 -7.18 -9.09 1.91
CA PHE A 506 -5.86 -9.75 1.91
C PHE A 506 -5.45 -10.28 0.52
N ASP A 507 -6.39 -10.38 -0.39
CA ASP A 507 -6.23 -11.01 -1.70
C ASP A 507 -5.14 -10.38 -2.56
N MET A 508 -4.91 -9.06 -2.45
CA MET A 508 -3.87 -8.35 -3.19
C MET A 508 -2.46 -8.79 -2.78
N VAL A 509 -2.18 -8.81 -1.46
CA VAL A 509 -0.85 -9.22 -0.94
C VAL A 509 -0.58 -10.68 -1.31
N LEU A 510 -1.58 -11.53 -1.09
CA LEU A 510 -1.50 -12.95 -1.45
C LEU A 510 -1.30 -13.16 -2.96
N ALA A 511 -2.03 -12.44 -3.81
CA ALA A 511 -1.95 -12.58 -5.26
C ALA A 511 -0.58 -12.16 -5.80
N VAL A 512 -0.02 -11.04 -5.32
CA VAL A 512 1.35 -10.62 -5.69
C VAL A 512 2.38 -11.63 -5.22
N PHE A 513 2.26 -12.15 -4.00
CA PHE A 513 3.11 -13.21 -3.50
C PHE A 513 3.07 -14.45 -4.37
N LEU A 514 1.86 -14.95 -4.69
CA LEU A 514 1.67 -16.15 -5.52
C LEU A 514 2.19 -15.94 -6.95
N LEU A 515 1.99 -14.75 -7.51
CA LEU A 515 2.56 -14.38 -8.81
C LEU A 515 4.09 -14.50 -8.80
N LEU A 516 4.75 -13.90 -7.82
CA LEU A 516 6.21 -13.97 -7.70
C LEU A 516 6.70 -15.40 -7.45
N PHE A 517 6.00 -16.13 -6.58
CA PHE A 517 6.35 -17.52 -6.26
C PHE A 517 6.27 -18.43 -7.48
N PHE A 518 5.15 -18.40 -8.20
CA PHE A 518 4.92 -19.33 -9.32
C PHE A 518 5.52 -18.86 -10.63
N SER A 519 5.88 -17.59 -10.79
CA SER A 519 6.64 -17.12 -11.95
C SER A 519 8.00 -17.82 -12.07
N CYS A 520 8.61 -18.20 -10.95
CA CYS A 520 9.93 -18.85 -10.89
C CYS A 520 9.87 -20.39 -10.90
N ILE A 521 8.68 -21.00 -10.93
CA ILE A 521 8.50 -22.45 -10.70
C ILE A 521 9.20 -23.35 -11.74
N TYR A 522 9.45 -22.84 -12.94
CA TYR A 522 10.17 -23.53 -14.02
C TYR A 522 11.59 -23.00 -14.27
N ASP A 523 12.02 -21.95 -13.58
CA ASP A 523 13.28 -21.25 -13.87
C ASP A 523 14.50 -22.19 -13.77
N MET A 524 14.54 -23.05 -12.76
CA MET A 524 15.63 -23.98 -12.56
C MET A 524 15.73 -25.04 -13.66
N GLU A 525 14.61 -25.55 -14.17
CA GLU A 525 14.59 -26.54 -15.25
C GLU A 525 15.09 -25.96 -16.56
N TYR A 526 14.71 -24.72 -16.83
CA TYR A 526 15.19 -24.05 -18.05
C TYR A 526 16.65 -23.69 -17.95
N LYS A 527 17.13 -23.17 -16.82
CA LYS A 527 18.55 -22.83 -16.60
C LYS A 527 19.46 -24.06 -16.57
N SER A 528 19.01 -25.16 -15.95
CA SER A 528 19.82 -26.41 -15.87
C SER A 528 19.71 -27.31 -17.08
N GLY A 529 18.87 -26.99 -18.05
CA GLY A 529 18.65 -27.85 -19.23
C GLY A 529 17.82 -29.12 -18.96
N VAL A 530 17.39 -29.36 -17.69
CA VAL A 530 16.57 -30.53 -17.31
C VAL A 530 15.25 -30.55 -18.07
N TYR A 531 14.71 -29.39 -18.44
CA TYR A 531 13.51 -29.28 -19.24
C TYR A 531 13.66 -30.02 -20.60
N ARG A 532 14.85 -29.93 -21.26
CA ARG A 532 15.11 -30.64 -22.50
C ARG A 532 15.13 -32.15 -22.30
N LEU A 533 15.76 -32.63 -21.22
CA LEU A 533 15.77 -34.05 -20.88
C LEU A 533 14.35 -34.57 -20.59
N ALA A 534 13.54 -33.81 -19.83
CA ALA A 534 12.16 -34.16 -19.57
C ALA A 534 11.29 -34.17 -20.83
N SER A 535 11.59 -33.33 -21.84
CA SER A 535 10.83 -33.28 -23.10
C SER A 535 11.10 -34.50 -24.01
N ILE A 536 12.24 -35.13 -23.87
CA ILE A 536 12.62 -36.33 -24.67
C ILE A 536 12.01 -37.59 -24.04
N SER A 537 11.72 -37.59 -22.74
CA SER A 537 11.15 -38.76 -22.08
C SER A 537 9.64 -38.88 -22.31
N ALA A 538 9.15 -40.09 -22.62
CA ALA A 538 7.77 -40.36 -23.04
C ALA A 538 6.66 -39.85 -22.06
N LYS A 539 6.96 -39.76 -20.75
CA LYS A 539 6.02 -39.27 -19.72
C LYS A 539 6.57 -38.13 -18.89
N GLY A 540 7.81 -37.66 -19.13
CA GLY A 540 8.52 -36.74 -18.24
C GLY A 540 7.86 -35.37 -18.12
N MET A 541 7.48 -34.78 -19.25
CA MET A 541 6.82 -33.47 -19.26
C MET A 541 5.43 -33.50 -18.62
N ALA A 542 4.64 -34.53 -18.88
CA ALA A 542 3.30 -34.64 -18.29
C ALA A 542 3.37 -34.86 -16.77
N SER A 543 4.29 -35.70 -16.32
CA SER A 543 4.52 -35.99 -14.90
C SER A 543 5.07 -34.75 -14.16
N LEU A 544 6.02 -34.04 -14.75
CA LEU A 544 6.57 -32.79 -14.21
C LEU A 544 5.47 -31.72 -14.06
N TYR A 545 4.66 -31.54 -15.10
CA TYR A 545 3.56 -30.57 -15.09
C TYR A 545 2.52 -30.91 -14.01
N LYS A 546 2.08 -32.18 -13.94
CA LYS A 546 1.12 -32.62 -12.90
C LYS A 546 1.67 -32.39 -11.49
N SER A 547 2.94 -32.69 -11.24
CA SER A 547 3.58 -32.46 -9.94
C SER A 547 3.63 -30.98 -9.58
N LYS A 548 3.95 -30.10 -10.54
CA LYS A 548 3.98 -28.65 -10.32
C LYS A 548 2.59 -28.07 -10.10
N MET A 549 1.59 -28.54 -10.84
CA MET A 549 0.19 -28.15 -10.63
C MET A 549 -0.30 -28.60 -9.25
N LEU A 550 -0.01 -29.82 -8.82
CA LEU A 550 -0.40 -30.30 -7.50
C LEU A 550 0.33 -29.53 -6.39
N LEU A 551 1.63 -29.23 -6.59
CA LEU A 551 2.38 -28.39 -5.65
C LEU A 551 1.78 -26.97 -5.56
N SER A 552 1.38 -26.40 -6.71
CA SER A 552 0.77 -25.08 -6.72
C SER A 552 -0.56 -25.02 -5.98
N LEU A 553 -1.40 -26.03 -6.15
CA LEU A 553 -2.66 -26.17 -5.40
C LEU A 553 -2.41 -26.21 -3.88
N ILE A 554 -1.49 -27.07 -3.44
CA ILE A 554 -1.16 -27.23 -2.01
C ILE A 554 -0.63 -25.91 -1.43
N VAL A 555 0.34 -25.28 -2.10
CA VAL A 555 0.96 -24.03 -1.61
C VAL A 555 -0.05 -22.89 -1.59
N THR A 556 -0.89 -22.77 -2.62
CA THR A 556 -1.95 -21.75 -2.67
C THR A 556 -2.95 -21.92 -1.54
N THR A 557 -3.42 -23.13 -1.31
CA THR A 557 -4.39 -23.43 -0.24
C THR A 557 -3.80 -23.13 1.14
N ILE A 558 -2.56 -23.54 1.40
CA ILE A 558 -1.88 -23.28 2.68
C ILE A 558 -1.65 -21.76 2.86
N ALA A 559 -1.15 -21.06 1.84
CA ALA A 559 -0.92 -19.62 1.90
C ALA A 559 -2.23 -18.86 2.14
N PHE A 560 -3.31 -19.24 1.46
CA PHE A 560 -4.64 -18.66 1.67
C PHE A 560 -5.12 -18.86 3.12
N LEU A 561 -5.06 -20.08 3.63
CA LEU A 561 -5.50 -20.37 4.99
C LEU A 561 -4.69 -19.61 6.05
N ILE A 562 -3.39 -19.46 5.84
CA ILE A 562 -2.53 -18.69 6.76
C ILE A 562 -2.91 -17.21 6.72
N CYS A 563 -3.02 -16.59 5.53
CA CYS A 563 -3.40 -15.19 5.40
C CYS A 563 -4.79 -14.95 5.98
N PHE A 564 -5.78 -15.75 5.61
CA PHE A 564 -7.14 -15.67 6.16
C PHE A 564 -7.16 -15.81 7.70
N GLY A 565 -6.38 -16.75 8.24
CA GLY A 565 -6.27 -16.93 9.69
C GLY A 565 -5.66 -15.72 10.41
N ILE A 566 -4.67 -15.07 9.83
CA ILE A 566 -4.08 -13.84 10.36
C ILE A 566 -5.12 -12.71 10.34
N ASP A 567 -5.81 -12.53 9.23
CA ASP A 567 -6.80 -11.48 9.06
C ASP A 567 -7.97 -11.64 10.05
N MET A 568 -8.49 -12.87 10.17
CA MET A 568 -9.53 -13.19 11.14
C MET A 568 -9.05 -13.01 12.58
N PHE A 569 -7.78 -13.30 12.89
CA PHE A 569 -7.23 -13.08 14.22
C PHE A 569 -7.23 -11.59 14.60
N PHE A 570 -6.73 -10.70 13.72
CA PHE A 570 -6.74 -9.26 13.97
C PHE A 570 -8.16 -8.69 14.01
N LEU A 571 -9.05 -9.19 13.15
CA LEU A 571 -10.45 -8.80 13.17
C LEU A 571 -11.12 -9.15 14.50
N LEU A 572 -10.99 -10.38 14.97
CA LEU A 572 -11.56 -10.84 16.23
C LEU A 572 -10.97 -10.13 17.47
N GLN A 573 -9.76 -9.59 17.36
CA GLN A 573 -9.15 -8.78 18.41
C GLN A 573 -9.80 -7.39 18.50
N SER A 574 -10.27 -6.84 17.38
CA SER A 574 -10.85 -5.48 17.29
C SER A 574 -12.37 -5.50 17.34
N TYR A 575 -13.01 -6.47 16.70
CA TYR A 575 -14.46 -6.55 16.52
C TYR A 575 -15.02 -7.91 16.98
N ALA A 576 -16.22 -7.89 17.56
CA ALA A 576 -16.97 -9.12 17.82
C ALA A 576 -17.70 -9.60 16.56
N LEU A 577 -17.87 -10.91 16.42
CA LEU A 577 -18.71 -11.56 15.42
C LEU A 577 -19.87 -12.30 16.13
N PRO A 578 -20.90 -11.57 16.63
CA PRO A 578 -21.99 -12.16 17.37
C PRO A 578 -22.90 -12.96 16.41
N HIS A 579 -23.64 -13.89 16.96
CA HIS A 579 -24.77 -14.61 16.33
C HIS A 579 -24.50 -15.16 14.93
N PRO A 580 -23.53 -16.10 14.78
CA PRO A 580 -23.10 -16.65 13.48
C PRO A 580 -24.23 -17.37 12.72
N PHE A 581 -25.33 -17.69 13.39
CA PHE A 581 -26.49 -18.38 12.81
C PHE A 581 -27.62 -17.42 12.37
N PHE A 582 -27.49 -16.11 12.61
CA PHE A 582 -28.46 -15.14 12.09
C PHE A 582 -28.36 -15.01 10.58
N SER A 583 -29.45 -14.55 9.96
CA SER A 583 -29.51 -14.41 8.50
C SER A 583 -28.53 -13.35 8.00
N ALA A 584 -27.77 -13.71 6.99
CA ALA A 584 -26.86 -12.80 6.30
C ALA A 584 -27.60 -11.74 5.45
N SER A 585 -28.93 -11.82 5.32
CA SER A 585 -29.73 -10.89 4.52
C SER A 585 -29.58 -9.43 4.94
N ILE A 586 -29.20 -9.19 6.20
CA ILE A 586 -28.95 -7.84 6.73
C ILE A 586 -27.68 -7.20 6.14
N ILE A 587 -26.68 -8.02 5.78
CA ILE A 587 -25.38 -7.57 5.25
C ILE A 587 -25.28 -7.82 3.74
N LEU A 588 -25.73 -9.00 3.33
CA LEU A 588 -25.72 -9.47 1.94
C LEU A 588 -27.16 -9.76 1.52
N ASP A 589 -27.49 -9.60 0.25
CA ASP A 589 -28.84 -9.93 -0.27
C ASP A 589 -29.10 -11.46 -0.34
N PHE A 590 -28.48 -12.20 0.55
CA PHE A 590 -28.46 -13.66 0.59
C PHE A 590 -28.99 -14.19 1.92
N SER A 591 -30.03 -15.02 1.87
CA SER A 591 -30.73 -15.58 3.03
C SER A 591 -30.10 -16.88 3.53
N ALA A 592 -28.87 -16.82 4.03
CA ALA A 592 -28.20 -17.92 4.70
C ALA A 592 -27.64 -17.46 6.07
N PRO A 593 -27.30 -18.36 7.00
CA PRO A 593 -26.59 -18.01 8.21
C PRO A 593 -25.26 -17.30 7.91
N LEU A 594 -24.92 -16.27 8.70
CA LEU A 594 -23.72 -15.43 8.51
C LEU A 594 -22.43 -16.27 8.42
N ALA A 595 -22.28 -17.29 9.27
CA ALA A 595 -21.12 -18.17 9.23
C ALA A 595 -21.05 -18.97 7.91
N ILE A 596 -22.18 -19.44 7.40
CA ILE A 596 -22.24 -20.17 6.13
C ILE A 596 -21.96 -19.22 4.97
N ALA A 597 -22.50 -18.01 5.00
CA ALA A 597 -22.23 -16.99 3.99
C ALA A 597 -20.72 -16.63 3.94
N LEU A 598 -20.07 -16.46 5.09
CA LEU A 598 -18.63 -16.20 5.17
C LEU A 598 -17.81 -17.40 4.66
N PHE A 599 -18.23 -18.62 4.99
CA PHE A 599 -17.59 -19.83 4.47
C PHE A 599 -17.70 -19.93 2.95
N ILE A 600 -18.89 -19.69 2.38
CA ILE A 600 -19.11 -19.69 0.93
C ILE A 600 -18.25 -18.60 0.27
N HIS A 601 -18.24 -17.39 0.83
CA HIS A 601 -17.43 -16.29 0.35
C HIS A 601 -15.93 -16.65 0.32
N SER A 602 -15.42 -17.27 1.39
CA SER A 602 -14.04 -17.75 1.47
C SER A 602 -13.75 -18.87 0.46
N CYS A 603 -14.71 -19.79 0.23
CA CYS A 603 -14.59 -20.83 -0.80
C CYS A 603 -14.54 -20.26 -2.22
N VAL A 604 -15.31 -19.23 -2.51
CA VAL A 604 -15.25 -18.53 -3.80
C VAL A 604 -13.89 -17.85 -3.97
N LYS A 605 -13.39 -17.14 -2.96
CA LYS A 605 -12.07 -16.50 -2.99
C LYS A 605 -10.93 -17.48 -3.22
N ILE A 606 -10.92 -18.62 -2.51
CA ILE A 606 -9.88 -19.65 -2.73
C ILE A 606 -9.95 -20.25 -4.13
N LEU A 607 -11.15 -20.46 -4.67
CA LEU A 607 -11.33 -20.94 -6.03
C LEU A 607 -10.77 -19.98 -7.07
N VAL A 608 -11.08 -18.68 -6.95
CA VAL A 608 -10.56 -17.63 -7.82
C VAL A 608 -9.03 -17.57 -7.72
N THR A 609 -8.48 -17.65 -6.52
CA THR A 609 -7.02 -17.66 -6.29
C THR A 609 -6.35 -18.88 -6.94
N ILE A 610 -6.98 -20.06 -6.85
CA ILE A 610 -6.49 -21.28 -7.51
C ILE A 610 -6.52 -21.11 -9.04
N LEU A 611 -7.59 -20.55 -9.62
CA LEU A 611 -7.68 -20.30 -11.06
C LEU A 611 -6.60 -19.31 -11.51
N PHE A 612 -6.36 -18.27 -10.75
CA PHE A 612 -5.27 -17.31 -11.00
C PHE A 612 -3.90 -18.03 -11.01
N VAL A 613 -3.59 -18.81 -9.97
CA VAL A 613 -2.31 -19.51 -9.86
C VAL A 613 -2.14 -20.57 -10.96
N THR A 614 -3.18 -21.31 -11.32
CA THR A 614 -3.11 -22.26 -12.43
C THR A 614 -2.77 -21.58 -13.76
N SER A 615 -3.34 -20.38 -13.98
CA SER A 615 -3.03 -19.53 -15.15
C SER A 615 -1.55 -19.12 -15.15
N ILE A 616 -1.01 -18.68 -13.99
CA ILE A 616 0.41 -18.29 -13.86
C ILE A 616 1.35 -19.49 -14.10
N VAL A 617 1.05 -20.66 -13.54
CA VAL A 617 1.86 -21.88 -13.76
C VAL A 617 1.85 -22.28 -15.23
N HIS A 618 0.70 -22.13 -15.90
CA HIS A 618 0.60 -22.38 -17.35
C HIS A 618 1.42 -21.37 -18.17
N LEU A 619 1.32 -20.09 -17.84
CA LEU A 619 2.12 -19.03 -18.44
C LEU A 619 3.62 -19.26 -18.23
N ALA A 620 4.05 -19.65 -17.02
CA ALA A 620 5.43 -19.96 -16.71
C ALA A 620 5.97 -21.11 -17.57
N ARG A 621 5.13 -22.10 -17.89
CA ARG A 621 5.46 -23.18 -18.82
C ARG A 621 5.61 -22.70 -20.26
N CYS A 622 4.70 -21.83 -20.71
CA CYS A 622 4.67 -21.35 -22.11
C CYS A 622 5.79 -20.33 -22.40
N LEU A 623 5.94 -19.33 -21.53
CA LEU A 623 6.86 -18.21 -21.75
C LEU A 623 8.33 -18.54 -21.44
N ARG A 624 8.60 -19.59 -20.68
CA ARG A 624 9.94 -20.13 -20.38
C ARG A 624 10.93 -19.18 -19.71
N ARG A 625 10.54 -17.95 -19.39
CA ARG A 625 11.38 -16.92 -18.79
C ARG A 625 10.61 -16.13 -17.75
N THR A 626 11.09 -16.11 -16.52
CA THR A 626 10.46 -15.46 -15.36
C THR A 626 10.12 -14.00 -15.64
N TYR A 627 11.01 -13.26 -16.28
CA TYR A 627 10.80 -11.84 -16.57
C TYR A 627 9.70 -11.57 -17.62
N LEU A 628 9.19 -12.58 -18.33
CA LEU A 628 8.00 -12.48 -19.18
C LEU A 628 6.74 -12.89 -18.43
N VAL A 629 6.85 -13.82 -17.48
CA VAL A 629 5.71 -14.33 -16.72
C VAL A 629 5.16 -13.27 -15.80
N ILE A 630 6.01 -12.49 -15.12
CA ILE A 630 5.58 -11.46 -14.16
C ILE A 630 4.70 -10.38 -14.82
N PRO A 631 5.12 -9.72 -15.93
CA PRO A 631 4.29 -8.70 -16.57
C PRO A 631 2.94 -9.23 -17.08
N VAL A 632 2.96 -10.40 -17.72
CA VAL A 632 1.72 -11.02 -18.21
C VAL A 632 0.85 -11.47 -17.04
N GLY A 633 1.46 -11.96 -15.97
CA GLY A 633 0.77 -12.32 -14.74
C GLY A 633 0.13 -11.12 -14.03
N LEU A 634 0.75 -9.94 -14.07
CA LEU A 634 0.14 -8.70 -13.59
C LEU A 634 -1.11 -8.32 -14.39
N LEU A 635 -1.10 -8.49 -15.73
CA LEU A 635 -2.28 -8.29 -16.57
C LEU A 635 -3.40 -9.29 -16.23
N VAL A 636 -3.04 -10.55 -15.97
CA VAL A 636 -3.99 -11.56 -15.52
C VAL A 636 -4.54 -11.18 -14.14
N LEU A 637 -3.69 -10.73 -13.22
CA LEU A 637 -4.11 -10.26 -11.90
C LEU A 637 -5.11 -9.10 -11.98
N ALA A 638 -4.89 -8.14 -12.88
CA ALA A 638 -5.82 -7.06 -13.12
C ALA A 638 -7.21 -7.56 -13.51
N SER A 639 -7.28 -8.53 -14.43
CA SER A 639 -8.55 -9.11 -14.86
C SER A 639 -9.26 -9.89 -13.74
N PHE A 640 -8.52 -10.60 -12.88
CA PHE A 640 -9.08 -11.29 -11.72
C PHE A 640 -9.48 -10.33 -10.60
N GLY A 641 -8.71 -9.29 -10.34
CA GLY A 641 -9.04 -8.24 -9.36
C GLY A 641 -10.33 -7.50 -9.73
N PHE A 642 -10.62 -7.35 -11.01
CA PHE A 642 -11.89 -6.82 -11.49
C PHE A 642 -13.08 -7.75 -11.15
N VAL A 643 -12.91 -9.06 -11.27
CA VAL A 643 -13.97 -10.05 -10.94
C VAL A 643 -14.22 -10.16 -9.43
N THR A 644 -13.21 -9.96 -8.59
CA THR A 644 -13.35 -10.06 -7.12
C THR A 644 -13.90 -8.79 -6.46
N ASN A 645 -13.89 -7.66 -7.19
CA ASN A 645 -14.49 -6.39 -6.73
C ASN A 645 -15.94 -6.19 -7.24
N LEU A 646 -16.43 -7.09 -8.10
CA LEU A 646 -17.84 -7.24 -8.46
C LEU A 646 -18.54 -8.15 -7.48
#